data_9bf211ba3f58bdc1fbe9da89701ec0eb
#
_entry.id   9bf211ba3f58bdc1fbe9da89701ec0eb
#
_cell.length_a   1.000
_cell.length_b   1.000
_cell.length_c   1.000
_cell.angle_alpha   90.00
_cell.angle_beta   90.00
_cell.angle_gamma   90.00
#
_symmetry.space_group_name_H-M   'P 1'
#
loop_
_entity.id
_entity.type
_entity.pdbx_description
1 polymer ?
#
loop_
_entity_poly.entity_id
_entity_poly.type
_entity_poly.pdbx_seq_one_letter_code
_entity_poly.pdbx_strand_id
1 'polypeptide(L)'
;MSSKTEKSEPQINRLVIIGLGLIGSSLAIAAREQGLAKTVIGISRRTSTLELALELGVIDRACDGLEALASELDFGDLVVIGVPTLSVPSVIAVCHEFLSDRVTITDVASVKGSVVKALLDVYGKLPRQFVPGHPIAGSEKSGVEAANSQLFKDHRVILTPHNTVDCEHLSLVSALWSDVGAVVSTMNVEEHDAILAATSHLPHFLAYSLVDTLASVGDNREIFRYAAGGFRDFTRIAASDPVMWRDIALANRESILSILDQVMNNFQALRGAIDKGDQDYLMDVFTRARDARNHFGKLLENKALQGPMTEKTINYRISPGGNARGDVRVPGDKSMSHRSIMLGSLAQGMTEVTGFLEGEDSLATLQAFRDMGVIIEGPEHGRVVIHGVGLHGLKAPAKPLYMGNSGTSIRLLSGLLAGQSFDTELTGDISLSGRPMGRVADPLRSMGANIETSENGTPPLRIIGGQRLTPINYLMPMASAQVKSCVLLAGLYAEGDTSVTEPAPTRDHTERMLQGFGYTVNVEKRTASLAGGGDLLATRIDVPADISSAAFFMVAAAITPGSDINLQHVGINPTRVGVINILRQMGTQISLSNEREVGGEPVADIRVEYGELKGIDIPPDQVPLAIDEFPVLFIAAACANGTTTLTGAEELRVKESDRIQSMADGLVTLGIDARSTIDGIVIVGGELRGGNVLSHHDHRIAMAFSIAGLRARDEIIVEGCNNVATSFPNFIDSAAAIGLNIQVEANHD
;
A
#
# COMPACT_ATOMS: atom_id res chain seq x y z
N MET A 1 40.97 -8.74 7.84
CA MET A 1 40.54 -9.80 8.77
C MET A 1 39.04 -9.90 8.61
N SER A 2 38.60 -10.92 7.90
CA SER A 2 37.20 -11.20 7.61
C SER A 2 36.54 -11.72 8.88
N SER A 3 35.51 -11.03 9.37
CA SER A 3 34.66 -11.53 10.47
C SER A 3 33.87 -12.73 9.93
N LYS A 4 34.22 -13.91 10.37
CA LYS A 4 33.35 -15.10 10.26
C LYS A 4 32.12 -14.81 11.09
N THR A 5 30.96 -14.56 10.46
CA THR A 5 29.64 -14.68 11.07
C THR A 5 29.52 -16.09 11.61
N GLU A 6 29.36 -16.24 12.91
CA GLU A 6 28.99 -17.52 13.54
C GLU A 6 27.65 -17.94 12.91
N LYS A 7 27.65 -19.08 12.19
CA LYS A 7 26.40 -19.69 11.71
C LYS A 7 25.67 -20.18 12.95
N SER A 8 24.44 -19.73 13.16
CA SER A 8 23.54 -20.28 14.15
C SER A 8 23.40 -21.80 13.94
N GLU A 9 23.22 -22.55 15.01
CA GLU A 9 22.98 -24.00 14.91
C GLU A 9 21.71 -24.23 14.05
N PRO A 10 21.74 -25.27 13.17
CA PRO A 10 20.59 -25.60 12.33
C PRO A 10 19.33 -25.86 13.16
N GLN A 11 18.22 -25.23 12.81
CA GLN A 11 16.95 -25.38 13.54
C GLN A 11 16.28 -26.74 13.31
N ILE A 12 16.58 -27.41 12.18
CA ILE A 12 16.02 -28.70 11.79
C ILE A 12 17.11 -29.76 11.94
N ASN A 13 16.82 -30.83 12.68
CA ASN A 13 17.78 -31.94 12.80
C ASN A 13 17.81 -32.76 11.50
N ARG A 14 16.65 -33.25 11.03
CA ARG A 14 16.51 -33.93 9.76
C ARG A 14 15.35 -33.34 8.97
N LEU A 15 15.64 -32.96 7.72
CA LEU A 15 14.63 -32.57 6.74
C LEU A 15 14.37 -33.74 5.80
N VAL A 16 13.21 -34.35 5.89
CA VAL A 16 12.80 -35.47 5.05
C VAL A 16 11.90 -34.98 3.93
N ILE A 17 12.31 -35.13 2.68
CA ILE A 17 11.52 -34.75 1.50
C ILE A 17 10.94 -36.00 0.84
N ILE A 18 9.62 -36.16 0.91
CA ILE A 18 8.89 -37.25 0.25
C ILE A 18 8.40 -36.75 -1.11
N GLY A 19 9.10 -37.12 -2.17
CA GLY A 19 8.83 -36.65 -3.54
C GLY A 19 9.85 -35.61 -4.01
N LEU A 20 10.86 -36.08 -4.74
CA LEU A 20 11.94 -35.28 -5.32
C LEU A 20 11.56 -34.77 -6.73
N GLY A 21 10.48 -34.00 -6.80
CA GLY A 21 10.12 -33.21 -7.97
C GLY A 21 10.78 -31.83 -7.94
N LEU A 22 10.37 -30.91 -8.81
CA LEU A 22 10.89 -29.53 -8.86
C LEU A 22 10.83 -28.85 -7.47
N ILE A 23 9.66 -28.85 -6.83
CA ILE A 23 9.45 -28.14 -5.54
C ILE A 23 10.26 -28.80 -4.41
N GLY A 24 10.11 -30.11 -4.23
CA GLY A 24 10.80 -30.84 -3.15
C GLY A 24 12.33 -30.78 -3.28
N SER A 25 12.85 -30.92 -4.50
CA SER A 25 14.29 -30.84 -4.74
C SER A 25 14.84 -29.41 -4.61
N SER A 26 14.08 -28.39 -5.03
CA SER A 26 14.45 -26.98 -4.83
C SER A 26 14.50 -26.60 -3.36
N LEU A 27 13.52 -27.09 -2.56
CA LEU A 27 13.52 -26.89 -1.12
C LEU A 27 14.72 -27.57 -0.45
N ALA A 28 15.02 -28.81 -0.85
CA ALA A 28 16.18 -29.54 -0.36
C ALA A 28 17.49 -28.77 -0.58
N ILE A 29 17.73 -28.28 -1.81
CA ILE A 29 18.93 -27.50 -2.15
C ILE A 29 18.97 -26.21 -1.35
N ALA A 30 17.87 -25.44 -1.32
CA ALA A 30 17.80 -24.18 -0.61
C ALA A 30 18.09 -24.35 0.90
N ALA A 31 17.48 -25.36 1.53
CA ALA A 31 17.72 -25.66 2.94
C ALA A 31 19.18 -26.05 3.23
N ARG A 32 19.82 -26.80 2.34
CA ARG A 32 21.25 -27.15 2.46
C ARG A 32 22.18 -25.95 2.29
N GLU A 33 21.96 -25.13 1.26
CA GLU A 33 22.78 -23.93 1.01
C GLU A 33 22.71 -22.94 2.17
N GLN A 34 21.53 -22.80 2.78
CA GLN A 34 21.32 -21.92 3.94
C GLN A 34 21.75 -22.58 5.27
N GLY A 35 22.02 -23.88 5.29
CA GLY A 35 22.40 -24.62 6.50
C GLY A 35 21.25 -24.78 7.51
N LEU A 36 20.01 -24.87 7.05
CA LEU A 36 18.79 -24.93 7.88
C LEU A 36 18.57 -26.30 8.52
N ALA A 37 19.07 -27.37 7.89
CA ALA A 37 18.98 -28.72 8.39
C ALA A 37 20.36 -29.35 8.53
N LYS A 38 20.55 -30.18 9.56
CA LYS A 38 21.81 -30.99 9.75
C LYS A 38 21.94 -32.05 8.70
N THR A 39 20.83 -32.66 8.27
CA THR A 39 20.77 -33.70 7.26
C THR A 39 19.50 -33.59 6.43
N VAL A 40 19.62 -33.63 5.11
CA VAL A 40 18.51 -33.69 4.16
C VAL A 40 18.37 -35.08 3.60
N ILE A 41 17.20 -35.71 3.81
CA ILE A 41 16.90 -37.08 3.42
C ILE A 41 15.83 -37.05 2.33
N GLY A 42 16.07 -37.75 1.23
CA GLY A 42 15.12 -37.87 0.13
C GLY A 42 14.43 -39.26 0.09
N ILE A 43 13.11 -39.23 -0.14
CA ILE A 43 12.30 -40.43 -0.39
C ILE A 43 11.65 -40.31 -1.75
N SER A 44 11.83 -41.31 -2.61
CA SER A 44 11.21 -41.40 -3.93
C SER A 44 10.94 -42.86 -4.32
N ARG A 45 9.85 -43.09 -5.06
CA ARG A 45 9.50 -44.38 -5.62
C ARG A 45 10.46 -44.87 -6.72
N ARG A 46 11.23 -43.94 -7.31
CA ARG A 46 12.17 -44.27 -8.40
C ARG A 46 13.60 -44.18 -7.86
N THR A 47 14.30 -45.32 -7.84
CA THR A 47 15.70 -45.37 -7.41
C THR A 47 16.60 -44.44 -8.24
N SER A 48 16.37 -44.34 -9.54
CA SER A 48 17.13 -43.44 -10.41
C SER A 48 16.98 -41.95 -10.02
N THR A 49 15.83 -41.55 -9.45
CA THR A 49 15.65 -40.21 -8.93
C THR A 49 16.46 -39.97 -7.67
N LEU A 50 16.58 -40.99 -6.80
CA LEU A 50 17.39 -40.91 -5.59
C LEU A 50 18.88 -40.85 -5.91
N GLU A 51 19.33 -41.72 -6.83
CA GLU A 51 20.72 -41.73 -7.32
C GLU A 51 21.12 -40.36 -7.90
N LEU A 52 20.29 -39.83 -8.78
CA LEU A 52 20.52 -38.50 -9.37
C LEU A 52 20.51 -37.39 -8.31
N ALA A 53 19.61 -37.41 -7.34
CA ALA A 53 19.57 -36.43 -6.27
C ALA A 53 20.79 -36.48 -5.35
N LEU A 54 21.37 -37.64 -5.12
CA LEU A 54 22.65 -37.81 -4.42
C LEU A 54 23.82 -37.28 -5.26
N GLU A 55 23.88 -37.62 -6.56
CA GLU A 55 24.93 -37.18 -7.49
C GLU A 55 24.97 -35.67 -7.62
N LEU A 56 23.80 -35.04 -7.78
CA LEU A 56 23.66 -33.57 -7.86
C LEU A 56 23.80 -32.85 -6.51
N GLY A 57 23.97 -33.62 -5.42
CA GLY A 57 24.09 -33.06 -4.09
C GLY A 57 22.81 -32.37 -3.58
N VAL A 58 21.65 -32.79 -4.05
CA VAL A 58 20.32 -32.27 -3.60
C VAL A 58 20.00 -32.79 -2.21
N ILE A 59 20.33 -34.04 -1.92
CA ILE A 59 20.11 -34.72 -0.64
C ILE A 59 21.42 -35.28 -0.10
N ASP A 60 21.49 -35.50 1.22
CA ASP A 60 22.64 -36.10 1.90
C ASP A 60 22.48 -37.64 1.99
N ARG A 61 21.22 -38.07 2.09
CA ARG A 61 20.89 -39.51 2.25
C ARG A 61 19.62 -39.86 1.46
N ALA A 62 19.64 -40.96 0.75
CA ALA A 62 18.47 -41.56 0.15
C ALA A 62 17.82 -42.59 1.10
N CYS A 63 16.49 -42.71 1.04
CA CYS A 63 15.74 -43.69 1.77
C CYS A 63 14.61 -44.29 0.90
N ASP A 64 14.37 -45.58 1.00
CA ASP A 64 13.36 -46.25 0.18
C ASP A 64 11.92 -46.06 0.69
N GLY A 65 11.76 -45.73 1.97
CA GLY A 65 10.45 -45.51 2.60
C GLY A 65 10.55 -44.82 3.97
N LEU A 66 9.43 -44.27 4.43
CA LEU A 66 9.34 -43.59 5.72
C LEU A 66 9.44 -44.55 6.90
N GLU A 67 8.98 -45.78 6.72
CA GLU A 67 9.08 -46.89 7.70
C GLU A 67 10.52 -47.16 8.15
N ALA A 68 11.48 -47.03 7.25
CA ALA A 68 12.90 -47.20 7.55
C ALA A 68 13.49 -46.10 8.44
N LEU A 69 12.83 -44.93 8.47
CA LEU A 69 13.24 -43.75 9.26
C LEU A 69 12.45 -43.58 10.56
N ALA A 70 11.37 -44.34 10.75
CA ALA A 70 10.41 -44.16 11.84
C ALA A 70 11.04 -44.15 13.24
N SER A 71 12.05 -44.99 13.46
CA SER A 71 12.78 -45.07 14.75
C SER A 71 13.86 -43.99 14.95
N GLU A 72 14.21 -43.27 13.89
CA GLU A 72 15.19 -42.19 13.92
C GLU A 72 14.56 -40.84 14.14
N LEU A 73 13.30 -40.64 13.68
CA LEU A 73 12.64 -39.33 13.66
C LEU A 73 11.98 -38.99 15.00
N ASP A 74 12.23 -37.78 15.48
CA ASP A 74 11.69 -37.27 16.74
C ASP A 74 11.53 -35.71 16.68
N PHE A 75 11.38 -35.09 17.81
CA PHE A 75 11.26 -33.62 17.96
C PHE A 75 12.43 -32.86 17.27
N GLY A 76 12.08 -31.83 16.50
CA GLY A 76 13.03 -31.04 15.71
C GLY A 76 13.32 -31.64 14.32
N ASP A 77 12.65 -32.75 13.95
CA ASP A 77 12.66 -33.26 12.59
C ASP A 77 11.42 -32.77 11.81
N LEU A 78 11.56 -32.56 10.50
CA LEU A 78 10.52 -32.06 9.62
C LEU A 78 10.36 -32.96 8.38
N VAL A 79 9.14 -33.37 8.12
CA VAL A 79 8.75 -34.15 6.94
C VAL A 79 7.95 -33.27 5.99
N VAL A 80 8.39 -33.16 4.73
CA VAL A 80 7.73 -32.39 3.67
C VAL A 80 7.18 -33.38 2.62
N ILE A 81 5.87 -33.28 2.39
CA ILE A 81 5.17 -34.12 1.40
C ILE A 81 5.12 -33.33 0.07
N GLY A 82 6.01 -33.71 -0.87
CA GLY A 82 6.18 -33.09 -2.19
C GLY A 82 5.73 -33.96 -3.36
N VAL A 83 4.70 -34.80 -3.17
CA VAL A 83 4.14 -35.71 -4.19
C VAL A 83 2.94 -35.02 -4.93
N PRO A 84 2.52 -35.54 -6.10
CA PRO A 84 1.31 -35.07 -6.79
C PRO A 84 0.08 -35.09 -5.88
N THR A 85 -0.82 -34.11 -6.05
CA THR A 85 -1.94 -33.84 -5.13
C THR A 85 -2.78 -35.08 -4.81
N LEU A 86 -3.15 -35.86 -5.81
CA LEU A 86 -3.94 -37.10 -5.57
C LEU A 86 -3.15 -38.24 -4.91
N SER A 87 -1.83 -38.12 -4.79
CA SER A 87 -0.99 -39.08 -4.05
C SER A 87 -0.79 -38.71 -2.59
N VAL A 88 -1.14 -37.47 -2.19
CA VAL A 88 -0.96 -37.00 -0.81
C VAL A 88 -1.70 -37.85 0.22
N PRO A 89 -2.97 -38.26 0.00
CA PRO A 89 -3.69 -39.11 0.98
C PRO A 89 -2.97 -40.39 1.34
N SER A 90 -2.33 -41.08 0.37
CA SER A 90 -1.59 -42.30 0.64
C SER A 90 -0.33 -42.08 1.46
N VAL A 91 0.33 -40.91 1.25
CA VAL A 91 1.53 -40.54 2.05
C VAL A 91 1.11 -40.12 3.47
N ILE A 92 -0.01 -39.41 3.62
CA ILE A 92 -0.57 -39.08 4.94
C ILE A 92 -0.86 -40.37 5.75
N ALA A 93 -1.40 -41.42 5.12
CA ALA A 93 -1.63 -42.68 5.78
C ALA A 93 -0.34 -43.35 6.30
N VAL A 94 0.74 -43.31 5.50
CA VAL A 94 2.06 -43.79 5.91
C VAL A 94 2.64 -42.92 7.04
N CYS A 95 2.49 -41.59 6.99
CA CYS A 95 2.91 -40.72 8.09
C CYS A 95 2.16 -41.04 9.39
N HIS A 96 0.86 -41.27 9.31
CA HIS A 96 0.04 -41.64 10.47
C HIS A 96 0.47 -42.99 11.10
N GLU A 97 0.84 -43.96 10.28
CA GLU A 97 1.24 -45.28 10.72
C GLU A 97 2.61 -45.28 11.42
N PHE A 98 3.57 -44.49 10.90
CA PHE A 98 4.98 -44.61 11.28
C PHE A 98 5.54 -43.44 12.08
N LEU A 99 4.90 -42.23 12.07
CA LEU A 99 5.44 -41.05 12.75
C LEU A 99 4.71 -40.75 14.07
N SER A 100 5.48 -40.33 15.06
CA SER A 100 4.94 -39.81 16.31
C SER A 100 4.38 -38.36 16.12
N ASP A 101 3.55 -37.93 17.04
CA ASP A 101 3.01 -36.55 17.06
C ASP A 101 4.07 -35.46 17.39
N ARG A 102 5.31 -35.87 17.67
CA ARG A 102 6.45 -34.96 17.91
C ARG A 102 7.17 -34.57 16.62
N VAL A 103 6.98 -35.30 15.52
CA VAL A 103 7.58 -34.99 14.21
C VAL A 103 6.70 -34.00 13.46
N THR A 104 7.27 -32.84 13.06
CA THR A 104 6.55 -31.84 12.25
C THR A 104 6.33 -32.36 10.83
N ILE A 105 5.11 -32.17 10.30
CA ILE A 105 4.75 -32.58 8.93
C ILE A 105 4.17 -31.38 8.21
N THR A 106 4.57 -31.18 6.96
CA THR A 106 3.98 -30.19 6.04
C THR A 106 3.84 -30.77 4.64
N ASP A 107 3.07 -30.11 3.79
CA ASP A 107 2.93 -30.47 2.38
C ASP A 107 3.14 -29.25 1.47
N VAL A 108 3.24 -29.51 0.16
CA VAL A 108 3.38 -28.48 -0.87
C VAL A 108 2.30 -28.59 -1.96
N ALA A 109 1.20 -29.27 -1.68
CA ALA A 109 0.14 -29.49 -2.66
C ALA A 109 -0.61 -28.20 -3.00
N SER A 110 -1.13 -28.12 -4.23
CA SER A 110 -1.82 -26.92 -4.73
C SER A 110 -3.25 -26.77 -4.25
N VAL A 111 -3.84 -27.78 -3.59
CA VAL A 111 -5.23 -27.77 -3.12
C VAL A 111 -5.27 -28.19 -1.66
N LYS A 112 -5.68 -27.29 -0.78
CA LYS A 112 -5.64 -27.52 0.68
C LYS A 112 -6.85 -28.28 1.21
N GLY A 113 -8.03 -28.07 0.66
CA GLY A 113 -9.24 -28.81 1.05
C GLY A 113 -9.09 -30.33 0.90
N SER A 114 -8.43 -30.78 -0.16
CA SER A 114 -8.15 -32.20 -0.36
C SER A 114 -7.15 -32.77 0.67
N VAL A 115 -6.17 -31.98 1.09
CA VAL A 115 -5.20 -32.36 2.14
C VAL A 115 -5.90 -32.46 3.49
N VAL A 116 -6.67 -31.44 3.88
CA VAL A 116 -7.42 -31.41 5.14
C VAL A 116 -8.43 -32.57 5.21
N LYS A 117 -9.11 -32.87 4.11
CA LYS A 117 -10.01 -34.01 4.02
C LYS A 117 -9.26 -35.34 4.26
N ALA A 118 -8.11 -35.49 3.61
CA ALA A 118 -7.28 -36.71 3.80
C ALA A 118 -6.79 -36.85 5.25
N LEU A 119 -6.43 -35.75 5.92
CA LEU A 119 -6.07 -35.75 7.33
C LEU A 119 -7.23 -36.24 8.21
N LEU A 120 -8.44 -35.72 7.96
CA LEU A 120 -9.64 -36.13 8.70
C LEU A 120 -9.98 -37.62 8.44
N ASP A 121 -9.89 -38.08 7.19
CA ASP A 121 -10.21 -39.44 6.81
C ASP A 121 -9.21 -40.46 7.45
N VAL A 122 -7.93 -40.08 7.59
CA VAL A 122 -6.88 -40.94 8.10
C VAL A 122 -6.75 -40.87 9.63
N TYR A 123 -6.68 -39.68 10.21
CA TYR A 123 -6.46 -39.50 11.65
C TYR A 123 -7.76 -39.44 12.46
N GLY A 124 -8.93 -39.32 11.81
CA GLY A 124 -10.24 -39.09 12.48
C GLY A 124 -10.37 -37.73 13.12
N LYS A 125 -9.32 -36.92 13.14
CA LYS A 125 -9.24 -35.52 13.62
C LYS A 125 -8.07 -34.82 12.94
N LEU A 126 -7.99 -33.49 13.02
CA LEU A 126 -6.84 -32.77 12.50
C LEU A 126 -5.64 -32.92 13.46
N PRO A 127 -4.50 -33.45 12.97
CA PRO A 127 -3.32 -33.71 13.80
C PRO A 127 -2.55 -32.40 14.10
N ARG A 128 -2.09 -32.25 15.34
CA ARG A 128 -1.43 -31.04 15.83
C ARG A 128 -0.09 -30.73 15.17
N GLN A 129 0.61 -31.72 14.70
CA GLN A 129 1.92 -31.66 14.09
C GLN A 129 1.90 -31.39 12.59
N PHE A 130 0.72 -31.33 11.95
CA PHE A 130 0.61 -31.14 10.51
C PHE A 130 0.24 -29.70 10.16
N VAL A 131 1.11 -29.01 9.41
CA VAL A 131 0.93 -27.64 8.93
C VAL A 131 0.76 -27.67 7.42
N PRO A 132 -0.45 -27.56 6.87
CA PRO A 132 -0.65 -27.57 5.43
C PRO A 132 -0.04 -26.31 4.78
N GLY A 133 0.69 -26.49 3.67
CA GLY A 133 1.37 -25.41 2.96
C GLY A 133 1.21 -25.51 1.44
N HIS A 134 1.37 -24.36 0.75
CA HIS A 134 1.35 -24.26 -0.70
C HIS A 134 2.32 -23.19 -1.18
N PRO A 135 3.50 -23.52 -1.70
CA PRO A 135 4.38 -22.55 -2.36
C PRO A 135 3.82 -22.13 -3.71
N ILE A 136 3.60 -20.82 -3.87
CA ILE A 136 3.15 -20.22 -5.14
C ILE A 136 4.38 -19.93 -6.00
N ALA A 137 5.07 -21.00 -6.36
CA ALA A 137 6.30 -20.99 -7.15
C ALA A 137 6.34 -22.22 -8.03
N GLY A 138 6.90 -22.08 -9.23
CA GLY A 138 7.00 -23.20 -10.17
C GLY A 138 7.59 -22.78 -11.51
N SER A 139 7.83 -23.75 -12.37
CA SER A 139 8.20 -23.54 -13.78
C SER A 139 7.60 -24.66 -14.64
N GLU A 140 7.70 -24.52 -15.96
CA GLU A 140 7.25 -25.53 -16.91
C GLU A 140 8.15 -26.79 -16.89
N LYS A 141 9.31 -26.71 -16.25
CA LYS A 141 10.26 -27.83 -16.10
C LYS A 141 9.91 -28.68 -14.88
N SER A 142 10.20 -29.96 -14.92
CA SER A 142 9.92 -30.92 -13.84
C SER A 142 11.14 -31.79 -13.52
N GLY A 143 11.12 -32.43 -12.35
CA GLY A 143 12.17 -33.37 -11.91
C GLY A 143 13.30 -32.71 -11.11
N VAL A 144 14.27 -33.53 -10.69
CA VAL A 144 15.42 -33.14 -9.88
C VAL A 144 16.36 -32.22 -10.65
N GLU A 145 16.56 -32.45 -11.95
CA GLU A 145 17.44 -31.62 -12.82
C GLU A 145 16.96 -30.18 -12.97
N ALA A 146 15.68 -29.94 -12.76
CA ALA A 146 15.11 -28.59 -12.84
C ALA A 146 15.16 -27.84 -11.50
N ALA A 147 15.69 -28.47 -10.44
CA ALA A 147 15.74 -27.88 -9.11
C ALA A 147 16.59 -26.59 -9.08
N ASN A 148 16.10 -25.61 -8.33
CA ASN A 148 16.73 -24.29 -8.21
C ASN A 148 16.59 -23.77 -6.78
N SER A 149 17.70 -23.51 -6.09
CA SER A 149 17.71 -23.00 -4.72
C SER A 149 17.05 -21.62 -4.56
N GLN A 150 16.95 -20.85 -5.64
CA GLN A 150 16.32 -19.52 -5.65
C GLN A 150 14.82 -19.56 -6.02
N LEU A 151 14.23 -20.77 -6.17
CA LEU A 151 12.84 -20.93 -6.64
C LEU A 151 11.83 -20.23 -5.74
N PHE A 152 12.09 -20.18 -4.43
CA PHE A 152 11.16 -19.63 -3.46
C PHE A 152 11.45 -18.17 -3.09
N LYS A 153 12.62 -17.66 -3.47
CA LYS A 153 13.02 -16.30 -3.13
C LYS A 153 12.03 -15.29 -3.69
N ASP A 154 11.51 -14.44 -2.79
CA ASP A 154 10.50 -13.43 -3.09
C ASP A 154 9.16 -14.00 -3.62
N HIS A 155 8.97 -15.33 -3.57
CA HIS A 155 7.72 -15.98 -3.90
C HIS A 155 6.90 -16.26 -2.64
N ARG A 156 5.58 -16.25 -2.81
CA ARG A 156 4.66 -16.48 -1.69
C ARG A 156 4.54 -17.96 -1.36
N VAL A 157 4.52 -18.26 -0.06
CA VAL A 157 4.10 -19.55 0.47
C VAL A 157 2.90 -19.34 1.36
N ILE A 158 1.80 -20.03 1.04
CA ILE A 158 0.56 -19.92 1.80
C ILE A 158 0.48 -21.10 2.76
N LEU A 159 0.41 -20.83 4.07
CA LEU A 159 0.12 -21.83 5.08
C LEU A 159 -1.37 -21.76 5.44
N THR A 160 -2.00 -22.91 5.63
CA THR A 160 -3.41 -22.97 6.05
C THR A 160 -3.53 -23.75 7.39
N PRO A 161 -3.00 -23.17 8.49
CA PRO A 161 -3.02 -23.82 9.78
C PRO A 161 -4.44 -23.95 10.29
N HIS A 162 -4.80 -25.12 10.82
CA HIS A 162 -6.06 -25.32 11.51
C HIS A 162 -5.93 -25.03 13.01
N ASN A 163 -7.06 -24.79 13.69
CA ASN A 163 -7.09 -24.34 15.10
C ASN A 163 -6.43 -25.25 16.12
N THR A 164 -6.09 -26.49 15.74
CA THR A 164 -5.45 -27.47 16.63
C THR A 164 -3.95 -27.64 16.37
N VAL A 165 -3.36 -26.90 15.42
CA VAL A 165 -1.91 -26.93 15.18
C VAL A 165 -1.17 -26.32 16.37
N ASP A 166 -0.14 -27.03 16.87
CA ASP A 166 0.70 -26.50 17.94
C ASP A 166 1.64 -25.42 17.40
N CYS A 167 1.82 -24.33 18.16
CA CYS A 167 2.63 -23.17 17.76
C CYS A 167 4.09 -23.52 17.38
N GLU A 168 4.66 -24.55 18.00
CA GLU A 168 6.03 -25.00 17.72
C GLU A 168 6.16 -25.54 16.29
N HIS A 169 5.20 -26.38 15.85
CA HIS A 169 5.17 -26.93 14.49
C HIS A 169 4.92 -25.85 13.45
N LEU A 170 3.99 -24.93 13.71
CA LEU A 170 3.73 -23.78 12.83
C LEU A 170 4.96 -22.90 12.69
N SER A 171 5.63 -22.61 13.81
CA SER A 171 6.85 -21.79 13.82
C SER A 171 7.97 -22.43 13.03
N LEU A 172 8.18 -23.74 13.16
CA LEU A 172 9.23 -24.46 12.45
C LEU A 172 9.01 -24.45 10.93
N VAL A 173 7.76 -24.67 10.47
CA VAL A 173 7.41 -24.63 9.05
C VAL A 173 7.51 -23.21 8.50
N SER A 174 7.03 -22.21 9.25
CA SER A 174 7.13 -20.81 8.87
C SER A 174 8.58 -20.36 8.74
N ALA A 175 9.44 -20.74 9.69
CA ALA A 175 10.87 -20.44 9.66
C ALA A 175 11.55 -21.07 8.44
N LEU A 176 11.30 -22.37 8.16
CA LEU A 176 11.85 -23.04 6.99
C LEU A 176 11.58 -22.24 5.70
N TRP A 177 10.32 -21.86 5.47
CA TRP A 177 9.95 -21.14 4.27
C TRP A 177 10.53 -19.70 4.22
N SER A 178 10.52 -18.99 5.35
CA SER A 178 11.11 -17.65 5.44
C SER A 178 12.62 -17.68 5.22
N ASP A 179 13.31 -18.66 5.79
CA ASP A 179 14.77 -18.78 5.70
C ASP A 179 15.24 -19.17 4.28
N VAL A 180 14.42 -19.87 3.49
CA VAL A 180 14.71 -20.08 2.05
C VAL A 180 14.32 -18.88 1.19
N GLY A 181 13.93 -17.77 1.79
CA GLY A 181 13.65 -16.49 1.11
C GLY A 181 12.21 -16.33 0.62
N ALA A 182 11.28 -17.18 1.05
CA ALA A 182 9.88 -17.05 0.68
C ALA A 182 9.14 -16.03 1.55
N VAL A 183 8.07 -15.43 1.00
CA VAL A 183 7.12 -14.60 1.73
C VAL A 183 6.00 -15.50 2.25
N VAL A 184 6.01 -15.77 3.54
CA VAL A 184 5.01 -16.63 4.19
C VAL A 184 3.75 -15.83 4.49
N SER A 185 2.58 -16.38 4.18
CA SER A 185 1.26 -15.82 4.53
C SER A 185 0.33 -16.93 4.99
N THR A 186 -0.66 -16.58 5.80
CA THR A 186 -1.68 -17.52 6.29
C THR A 186 -3.05 -17.18 5.75
N MET A 187 -3.89 -18.16 5.51
CA MET A 187 -5.32 -18.00 5.23
C MET A 187 -6.09 -19.29 5.58
N ASN A 188 -7.41 -19.24 5.60
CA ASN A 188 -8.19 -20.44 5.79
C ASN A 188 -8.24 -21.30 4.52
N VAL A 189 -8.60 -22.56 4.67
CA VAL A 189 -8.57 -23.57 3.59
C VAL A 189 -9.55 -23.25 2.48
N GLU A 190 -10.77 -22.83 2.83
CA GLU A 190 -11.85 -22.52 1.89
C GLU A 190 -11.49 -21.28 1.06
N GLU A 191 -10.95 -20.25 1.70
CA GLU A 191 -10.48 -19.04 1.03
C GLU A 191 -9.32 -19.34 0.09
N HIS A 192 -8.34 -20.14 0.53
CA HIS A 192 -7.23 -20.59 -0.29
C HIS A 192 -7.72 -21.23 -1.59
N ASP A 193 -8.59 -22.26 -1.47
CA ASP A 193 -9.02 -23.04 -2.63
C ASP A 193 -9.91 -22.20 -3.58
N ALA A 194 -10.72 -21.28 -3.04
CA ALA A 194 -11.53 -20.35 -3.85
C ALA A 194 -10.66 -19.34 -4.60
N ILE A 195 -9.70 -18.70 -3.94
CA ILE A 195 -8.78 -17.74 -4.55
C ILE A 195 -7.95 -18.41 -5.64
N LEU A 196 -7.36 -19.58 -5.36
CA LEU A 196 -6.53 -20.28 -6.33
C LEU A 196 -7.35 -20.83 -7.50
N ALA A 197 -8.62 -21.22 -7.27
CA ALA A 197 -9.52 -21.57 -8.36
C ALA A 197 -9.67 -20.42 -9.37
N ALA A 198 -9.85 -19.19 -8.90
CA ALA A 198 -10.05 -18.02 -9.73
C ALA A 198 -8.75 -17.50 -10.36
N THR A 199 -7.65 -17.43 -9.59
CA THR A 199 -6.42 -16.73 -10.00
C THR A 199 -5.36 -17.61 -10.66
N SER A 200 -5.44 -18.93 -10.44
CA SER A 200 -4.48 -19.90 -10.98
C SER A 200 -5.15 -20.98 -11.82
N HIS A 201 -6.14 -21.69 -11.25
CA HIS A 201 -6.70 -22.87 -11.92
C HIS A 201 -7.51 -22.49 -13.17
N LEU A 202 -8.45 -21.55 -13.06
CA LEU A 202 -9.27 -21.09 -14.17
C LEU A 202 -8.44 -20.60 -15.37
N PRO A 203 -7.42 -19.72 -15.21
CA PRO A 203 -6.58 -19.30 -16.33
C PRO A 203 -5.95 -20.46 -17.09
N HIS A 204 -5.48 -21.50 -16.39
CA HIS A 204 -4.92 -22.68 -17.05
C HIS A 204 -5.98 -23.46 -17.84
N PHE A 205 -7.18 -23.67 -17.28
CA PHE A 205 -8.26 -24.34 -18.02
C PHE A 205 -8.68 -23.57 -19.25
N LEU A 206 -8.74 -22.24 -19.18
CA LEU A 206 -9.02 -21.40 -20.34
C LEU A 206 -7.93 -21.52 -21.40
N ALA A 207 -6.66 -21.52 -21.00
CA ALA A 207 -5.53 -21.66 -21.91
C ALA A 207 -5.52 -23.06 -22.58
N TYR A 208 -5.70 -24.15 -21.80
CA TYR A 208 -5.82 -25.50 -22.36
C TYR A 208 -7.00 -25.61 -23.32
N SER A 209 -8.18 -25.12 -22.94
CA SER A 209 -9.38 -25.18 -23.77
C SER A 209 -9.20 -24.38 -25.07
N LEU A 210 -8.58 -23.20 -25.02
CA LEU A 210 -8.29 -22.39 -26.19
C LEU A 210 -7.35 -23.12 -27.15
N VAL A 211 -6.24 -23.68 -26.65
CA VAL A 211 -5.26 -24.39 -27.49
C VAL A 211 -5.86 -25.64 -28.09
N ASP A 212 -6.58 -26.45 -27.31
CA ASP A 212 -7.25 -27.67 -27.79
C ASP A 212 -8.30 -27.37 -28.84
N THR A 213 -9.13 -26.34 -28.65
CA THR A 213 -10.13 -25.88 -29.62
C THR A 213 -9.45 -25.51 -30.93
N LEU A 214 -8.41 -24.69 -30.92
CA LEU A 214 -7.73 -24.25 -32.13
C LEU A 214 -6.94 -25.38 -32.81
N ALA A 215 -6.38 -26.31 -32.03
CA ALA A 215 -5.70 -27.48 -32.56
C ALA A 215 -6.67 -28.47 -33.26
N SER A 216 -7.96 -28.45 -32.89
CA SER A 216 -9.01 -29.29 -33.48
C SER A 216 -9.65 -28.67 -34.70
N VAL A 217 -9.37 -27.41 -35.06
CA VAL A 217 -9.84 -26.77 -36.29
C VAL A 217 -9.04 -27.30 -37.50
N GLY A 218 -9.70 -27.62 -38.62
CA GLY A 218 -9.18 -28.42 -39.72
C GLY A 218 -7.84 -27.97 -40.32
N ASP A 219 -7.59 -26.72 -40.63
CA ASP A 219 -6.29 -26.21 -41.11
C ASP A 219 -5.62 -25.31 -40.06
N ASN A 220 -5.18 -25.94 -38.98
CA ASN A 220 -4.60 -25.25 -37.81
C ASN A 220 -3.21 -24.62 -38.07
N ARG A 221 -2.50 -25.01 -39.15
CA ARG A 221 -1.15 -24.47 -39.44
C ARG A 221 -1.18 -22.97 -39.69
N GLU A 222 -2.16 -22.48 -40.46
CA GLU A 222 -2.31 -21.05 -40.74
C GLU A 222 -2.70 -20.29 -39.44
N ILE A 223 -3.59 -20.85 -38.62
CA ILE A 223 -3.99 -20.24 -37.33
C ILE A 223 -2.77 -19.99 -36.44
N PHE A 224 -1.92 -21.00 -36.24
CA PHE A 224 -0.72 -20.85 -35.39
C PHE A 224 0.38 -20.02 -36.08
N ARG A 225 0.43 -19.94 -37.40
CA ARG A 225 1.39 -19.09 -38.14
C ARG A 225 1.17 -17.60 -37.89
N TYR A 226 -0.08 -17.18 -37.69
CA TYR A 226 -0.44 -15.79 -37.43
C TYR A 226 -0.63 -15.51 -35.92
N ALA A 227 -0.29 -16.46 -35.05
CA ALA A 227 -0.35 -16.27 -33.61
C ALA A 227 0.65 -15.22 -33.15
N ALA A 228 0.17 -14.07 -32.70
CA ALA A 228 0.97 -12.94 -32.21
C ALA A 228 1.35 -13.08 -30.71
N GLY A 229 2.11 -12.11 -30.19
CA GLY A 229 2.63 -12.12 -28.83
C GLY A 229 1.58 -12.42 -27.76
N GLY A 230 0.42 -11.75 -27.81
CA GLY A 230 -0.65 -11.96 -26.81
C GLY A 230 -1.17 -13.40 -26.76
N PHE A 231 -1.28 -14.09 -27.92
CA PHE A 231 -1.64 -15.51 -27.94
C PHE A 231 -0.56 -16.37 -27.27
N ARG A 232 0.71 -16.15 -27.62
CA ARG A 232 1.85 -16.89 -27.04
C ARG A 232 1.94 -16.71 -25.54
N ASP A 233 1.79 -15.49 -25.07
CA ASP A 233 1.91 -15.17 -23.64
C ASP A 233 0.76 -15.82 -22.85
N PHE A 234 -0.47 -15.72 -23.33
CA PHE A 234 -1.63 -16.33 -22.67
C PHE A 234 -1.59 -17.85 -22.71
N THR A 235 -1.19 -18.46 -23.83
CA THR A 235 -1.19 -19.93 -23.99
C THR A 235 0.06 -20.61 -23.46
N ARG A 236 1.10 -19.87 -23.05
CA ARG A 236 2.34 -20.43 -22.47
C ARG A 236 2.06 -21.38 -21.31
N ILE A 237 1.10 -21.06 -20.45
CA ILE A 237 0.72 -21.88 -19.30
C ILE A 237 0.07 -23.21 -19.66
N ALA A 238 -0.44 -23.39 -20.88
CA ALA A 238 -0.96 -24.68 -21.38
C ALA A 238 0.15 -25.69 -21.71
N ALA A 239 1.43 -25.33 -21.61
CA ALA A 239 2.55 -26.25 -21.74
C ALA A 239 2.92 -26.95 -20.42
N SER A 240 2.20 -26.70 -19.33
CA SER A 240 2.40 -27.30 -18.02
C SER A 240 2.01 -28.80 -17.99
N ASP A 241 2.48 -29.52 -16.96
CA ASP A 241 2.26 -30.97 -16.81
C ASP A 241 0.75 -31.34 -16.75
N PRO A 242 0.23 -32.15 -17.69
CA PRO A 242 -1.18 -32.51 -17.72
C PRO A 242 -1.65 -33.34 -16.52
N VAL A 243 -0.78 -34.15 -15.92
CA VAL A 243 -1.10 -34.97 -14.74
C VAL A 243 -1.35 -34.10 -13.54
N MET A 244 -0.49 -33.09 -13.33
CA MET A 244 -0.65 -32.11 -12.24
C MET A 244 -1.99 -31.38 -12.38
N TRP A 245 -2.32 -30.89 -13.58
CA TRP A 245 -3.55 -30.11 -13.80
C TRP A 245 -4.82 -30.95 -13.73
N ARG A 246 -4.77 -32.24 -14.16
CA ARG A 246 -5.83 -33.19 -13.91
C ARG A 246 -6.09 -33.36 -12.41
N ASP A 247 -5.03 -33.55 -11.63
CA ASP A 247 -5.13 -33.77 -10.20
C ASP A 247 -5.69 -32.55 -9.47
N ILE A 248 -5.26 -31.34 -9.86
CA ILE A 248 -5.80 -30.07 -9.35
C ILE A 248 -7.29 -29.93 -9.69
N ALA A 249 -7.67 -30.23 -10.94
CA ALA A 249 -9.07 -30.18 -11.38
C ALA A 249 -10.00 -31.02 -10.52
N LEU A 250 -9.55 -32.24 -10.20
CA LEU A 250 -10.35 -33.19 -9.40
C LEU A 250 -10.34 -32.85 -7.92
N ALA A 251 -9.21 -32.36 -7.40
CA ALA A 251 -9.05 -32.03 -5.99
C ALA A 251 -9.81 -30.74 -5.60
N ASN A 252 -9.83 -29.71 -6.46
CA ASN A 252 -10.53 -28.43 -6.21
C ASN A 252 -11.81 -28.28 -7.06
N ARG A 253 -12.51 -29.40 -7.26
CA ARG A 253 -13.63 -29.49 -8.20
C ARG A 253 -14.73 -28.43 -7.95
N GLU A 254 -15.15 -28.26 -6.70
CA GLU A 254 -16.30 -27.41 -6.35
C GLU A 254 -16.00 -25.95 -6.63
N SER A 255 -14.86 -25.42 -6.18
CA SER A 255 -14.45 -24.04 -6.40
C SER A 255 -14.22 -23.74 -7.89
N ILE A 256 -13.61 -24.69 -8.62
CA ILE A 256 -13.36 -24.56 -10.05
C ILE A 256 -14.68 -24.53 -10.84
N LEU A 257 -15.63 -25.43 -10.56
CA LEU A 257 -16.93 -25.42 -11.23
C LEU A 257 -17.67 -24.12 -10.97
N SER A 258 -17.68 -23.62 -9.74
CA SER A 258 -18.34 -22.36 -9.39
C SER A 258 -17.84 -21.19 -10.22
N ILE A 259 -16.50 -21.00 -10.32
CA ILE A 259 -15.95 -19.88 -11.10
C ILE A 259 -16.06 -20.11 -12.62
N LEU A 260 -15.97 -21.34 -13.08
CA LEU A 260 -16.12 -21.69 -14.49
C LEU A 260 -17.52 -21.38 -14.99
N ASP A 261 -18.58 -21.70 -14.21
CA ASP A 261 -19.97 -21.36 -14.53
C ASP A 261 -20.17 -19.85 -14.68
N GLN A 262 -19.55 -19.04 -13.83
CA GLN A 262 -19.61 -17.58 -13.94
C GLN A 262 -18.97 -17.09 -15.24
N VAL A 263 -17.80 -17.63 -15.60
CA VAL A 263 -17.11 -17.26 -16.87
C VAL A 263 -17.90 -17.72 -18.08
N MET A 264 -18.50 -18.92 -18.06
CA MET A 264 -19.37 -19.40 -19.14
C MET A 264 -20.59 -18.49 -19.34
N ASN A 265 -21.24 -18.05 -18.26
CA ASN A 265 -22.34 -17.09 -18.34
C ASN A 265 -21.91 -15.76 -18.97
N ASN A 266 -20.72 -15.25 -18.59
CA ASN A 266 -20.16 -14.04 -19.19
C ASN A 266 -19.84 -14.23 -20.68
N PHE A 267 -19.30 -15.37 -21.09
CA PHE A 267 -19.08 -15.68 -22.52
C PHE A 267 -20.39 -15.77 -23.31
N GLN A 268 -21.44 -16.34 -22.73
CA GLN A 268 -22.76 -16.38 -23.36
C GLN A 268 -23.35 -14.98 -23.56
N ALA A 269 -23.22 -14.11 -22.55
CA ALA A 269 -23.66 -12.72 -22.64
C ALA A 269 -22.88 -11.93 -23.70
N LEU A 270 -21.54 -12.06 -23.74
CA LEU A 270 -20.70 -11.45 -24.77
C LEU A 270 -21.07 -11.95 -26.18
N ARG A 271 -21.25 -13.27 -26.33
CA ARG A 271 -21.71 -13.86 -27.60
C ARG A 271 -23.04 -13.26 -28.05
N GLY A 272 -23.99 -13.12 -27.12
CA GLY A 272 -25.31 -12.52 -27.42
C GLY A 272 -25.23 -11.05 -27.83
N ALA A 273 -24.32 -10.28 -27.19
CA ALA A 273 -24.08 -8.89 -27.56
C ALA A 273 -23.44 -8.75 -28.95
N ILE A 274 -22.47 -9.61 -29.27
CA ILE A 274 -21.83 -9.65 -30.58
C ILE A 274 -22.89 -9.99 -31.69
N ASP A 275 -23.71 -10.99 -31.42
CA ASP A 275 -24.77 -11.43 -32.37
C ASP A 275 -25.79 -10.32 -32.67
N LYS A 276 -26.11 -9.49 -31.64
CA LYS A 276 -27.07 -8.37 -31.77
C LYS A 276 -26.41 -7.06 -32.21
N GLY A 277 -25.08 -6.96 -32.27
CA GLY A 277 -24.35 -5.72 -32.54
C GLY A 277 -24.48 -4.68 -31.42
N ASP A 278 -24.64 -5.13 -30.15
CA ASP A 278 -24.81 -4.28 -28.99
C ASP A 278 -23.45 -3.64 -28.56
N GLN A 279 -23.16 -2.49 -29.19
CA GLN A 279 -21.90 -1.78 -28.97
C GLN A 279 -21.76 -1.24 -27.55
N ASP A 280 -22.84 -0.80 -26.94
CA ASP A 280 -22.83 -0.20 -25.58
C ASP A 280 -22.47 -1.25 -24.54
N TYR A 281 -23.11 -2.41 -24.58
CA TYR A 281 -22.77 -3.52 -23.68
C TYR A 281 -21.32 -4.00 -23.85
N LEU A 282 -20.84 -4.12 -25.08
CA LEU A 282 -19.44 -4.53 -25.35
C LEU A 282 -18.46 -3.49 -24.81
N MET A 283 -18.74 -2.20 -25.03
CA MET A 283 -17.90 -1.11 -24.52
C MET A 283 -17.86 -1.12 -22.99
N ASP A 284 -19.01 -1.30 -22.35
CA ASP A 284 -19.10 -1.37 -20.88
C ASP A 284 -18.27 -2.53 -20.31
N VAL A 285 -18.41 -3.74 -20.87
CA VAL A 285 -17.66 -4.91 -20.40
C VAL A 285 -16.16 -4.70 -20.56
N PHE A 286 -15.72 -4.23 -21.74
CA PHE A 286 -14.29 -4.03 -22.03
C PHE A 286 -13.71 -2.91 -21.18
N THR A 287 -14.47 -1.85 -20.93
CA THR A 287 -14.04 -0.74 -20.05
C THR A 287 -13.88 -1.23 -18.61
N ARG A 288 -14.88 -1.91 -18.05
CA ARG A 288 -14.77 -2.49 -16.69
C ARG A 288 -13.60 -3.47 -16.56
N ALA A 289 -13.41 -4.34 -17.56
CA ALA A 289 -12.30 -5.29 -17.54
C ALA A 289 -10.93 -4.60 -17.61
N ARG A 290 -10.79 -3.58 -18.48
CA ARG A 290 -9.57 -2.77 -18.58
C ARG A 290 -9.28 -2.06 -17.27
N ASP A 291 -10.28 -1.42 -16.67
CA ASP A 291 -10.11 -0.65 -15.44
C ASP A 291 -9.79 -1.56 -14.25
N ALA A 292 -10.45 -2.73 -14.17
CA ALA A 292 -10.08 -3.78 -13.21
C ALA A 292 -8.64 -4.27 -13.44
N ARG A 293 -8.23 -4.56 -14.70
CA ARG A 293 -6.87 -5.00 -15.01
C ARG A 293 -5.82 -3.95 -14.64
N ASN A 294 -6.10 -2.67 -14.90
CA ASN A 294 -5.22 -1.57 -14.50
C ASN A 294 -5.10 -1.47 -12.98
N HIS A 295 -6.21 -1.66 -12.27
CA HIS A 295 -6.20 -1.74 -10.80
C HIS A 295 -5.39 -2.95 -10.30
N PHE A 296 -5.61 -4.14 -10.85
CA PHE A 296 -4.83 -5.34 -10.54
C PHE A 296 -3.36 -5.23 -10.96
N GLY A 297 -3.06 -4.58 -12.09
CA GLY A 297 -1.69 -4.30 -12.52
C GLY A 297 -0.94 -3.54 -11.43
N LYS A 298 -1.54 -2.49 -10.92
CA LYS A 298 -0.99 -1.71 -9.79
C LYS A 298 -0.79 -2.56 -8.53
N LEU A 299 -1.73 -3.45 -8.21
CA LEU A 299 -1.60 -4.36 -7.07
C LEU A 299 -0.50 -5.42 -7.27
N LEU A 300 -0.30 -5.90 -8.50
CA LEU A 300 0.72 -6.93 -8.82
C LEU A 300 2.12 -6.33 -8.93
N GLU A 301 2.26 -5.16 -9.56
CA GLU A 301 3.52 -4.40 -9.61
C GLU A 301 3.96 -4.01 -8.19
N ASN A 302 3.03 -3.63 -7.37
CA ASN A 302 3.24 -3.36 -5.95
C ASN A 302 3.73 -4.58 -5.15
N LYS A 303 3.35 -5.81 -5.52
CA LYS A 303 3.83 -7.04 -4.88
C LYS A 303 5.24 -7.42 -5.30
N ALA A 304 5.68 -7.05 -6.49
CA ALA A 304 7.03 -7.36 -7.00
C ALA A 304 8.14 -6.52 -6.34
N LEU A 305 7.78 -5.44 -5.64
CA LEU A 305 8.72 -4.51 -4.99
C LEU A 305 8.83 -4.69 -3.46
N GLN A 306 8.04 -5.61 -2.87
CA GLN A 306 8.14 -5.90 -1.43
C GLN A 306 9.11 -7.05 -1.18
N GLY A 307 10.34 -6.72 -0.78
CA GLY A 307 11.18 -7.60 0.02
C GLY A 307 10.54 -7.83 1.41
N PRO A 308 10.97 -8.83 2.19
CA PRO A 308 10.29 -9.28 3.39
C PRO A 308 10.34 -8.23 4.49
N MET A 309 9.29 -7.40 4.57
CA MET A 309 8.90 -6.73 5.80
C MET A 309 7.56 -7.34 6.20
N THR A 310 7.58 -8.09 7.29
CA THR A 310 6.39 -8.37 8.08
C THR A 310 5.90 -7.02 8.62
N GLU A 311 5.13 -6.28 7.83
CA GLU A 311 4.42 -5.13 8.36
C GLU A 311 3.38 -5.66 9.35
N LYS A 312 3.61 -5.39 10.62
CA LYS A 312 2.57 -5.56 11.64
C LYS A 312 1.38 -4.73 11.21
N THR A 313 0.27 -5.35 10.88
CA THR A 313 -0.95 -4.60 10.59
C THR A 313 -1.41 -3.95 11.90
N ILE A 314 -1.36 -2.62 11.92
CA ILE A 314 -1.82 -1.83 13.06
C ILE A 314 -3.31 -1.57 12.88
N ASN A 315 -4.10 -2.04 13.84
CA ASN A 315 -5.52 -1.76 13.92
C ASN A 315 -5.81 -0.88 15.14
N TYR A 316 -6.80 -0.03 15.04
CA TYR A 316 -7.27 0.75 16.18
C TYR A 316 -8.60 0.19 16.67
N ARG A 317 -8.65 -0.11 17.96
CA ARG A 317 -9.88 -0.50 18.66
C ARG A 317 -10.38 0.69 19.47
N ILE A 318 -11.57 1.16 19.15
CA ILE A 318 -12.17 2.34 19.76
C ILE A 318 -13.41 1.92 20.55
N SER A 319 -13.35 2.03 21.88
CA SER A 319 -14.52 1.82 22.72
C SER A 319 -15.44 3.06 22.71
N PRO A 320 -16.76 2.86 22.74
CA PRO A 320 -17.75 3.94 22.65
C PRO A 320 -17.58 5.03 23.70
N GLY A 321 -17.84 6.28 23.31
CA GLY A 321 -17.93 7.41 24.22
C GLY A 321 -16.62 8.16 24.44
N GLY A 322 -16.70 9.18 25.28
CA GLY A 322 -15.63 10.14 25.57
C GLY A 322 -16.22 11.52 25.83
N ASN A 323 -15.40 12.50 26.22
CA ASN A 323 -15.86 13.85 26.60
C ASN A 323 -15.28 14.98 25.75
N ALA A 324 -14.33 14.72 24.89
CA ALA A 324 -13.70 15.67 23.96
C ALA A 324 -13.39 17.04 24.60
N ARG A 325 -12.51 17.06 25.61
CA ARG A 325 -12.16 18.26 26.37
C ARG A 325 -10.66 18.42 26.54
N GLY A 326 -10.21 19.66 26.62
CA GLY A 326 -8.84 20.03 26.98
C GLY A 326 -8.11 20.86 25.94
N ASP A 327 -6.85 21.17 26.27
CA ASP A 327 -5.94 21.85 25.36
C ASP A 327 -5.19 20.83 24.51
N VAL A 328 -5.14 21.05 23.22
CA VAL A 328 -4.44 20.17 22.27
C VAL A 328 -3.52 21.00 21.38
N ARG A 329 -2.28 20.57 21.27
CA ARG A 329 -1.36 21.03 20.24
C ARG A 329 -1.10 19.91 19.25
N VAL A 330 -1.67 19.98 18.07
CA VAL A 330 -1.44 19.00 17.00
C VAL A 330 -0.07 19.22 16.36
N PRO A 331 0.48 18.24 15.63
CA PRO A 331 1.75 18.38 14.92
C PRO A 331 1.78 19.55 13.95
N GLY A 332 3.00 19.98 13.62
CA GLY A 332 3.21 21.06 12.67
C GLY A 332 2.66 20.78 11.28
N ASP A 333 2.36 21.86 10.54
CA ASP A 333 1.80 21.77 9.18
C ASP A 333 2.75 21.01 8.25
N LYS A 334 2.22 19.93 7.65
CA LYS A 334 2.95 19.04 6.75
C LYS A 334 3.50 19.78 5.52
N SER A 335 2.67 20.63 4.91
CA SER A 335 3.02 21.39 3.70
C SER A 335 4.15 22.38 3.96
N MET A 336 4.12 23.04 5.12
CA MET A 336 5.17 23.98 5.52
C MET A 336 6.44 23.26 5.94
N SER A 337 6.34 22.11 6.62
CA SER A 337 7.50 21.28 7.01
C SER A 337 8.30 20.83 5.80
N HIS A 338 7.66 20.34 4.74
CA HIS A 338 8.36 20.01 3.49
C HIS A 338 9.09 21.23 2.90
N ARG A 339 8.38 22.34 2.82
CA ARG A 339 8.93 23.57 2.21
C ARG A 339 10.04 24.20 3.03
N SER A 340 9.97 24.11 4.36
CA SER A 340 11.04 24.61 5.23
C SER A 340 12.37 23.90 4.95
N ILE A 341 12.33 22.57 4.73
CA ILE A 341 13.51 21.82 4.32
C ILE A 341 13.97 22.21 2.91
N MET A 342 13.05 22.27 1.94
CA MET A 342 13.38 22.60 0.55
C MET A 342 13.98 24.00 0.42
N LEU A 343 13.29 25.01 0.91
CA LEU A 343 13.72 26.41 0.78
C LEU A 343 14.90 26.73 1.68
N GLY A 344 14.93 26.20 2.91
CA GLY A 344 16.06 26.34 3.81
C GLY A 344 17.34 25.74 3.25
N SER A 345 17.26 24.62 2.54
CA SER A 345 18.40 23.99 1.89
C SER A 345 18.95 24.81 0.71
N LEU A 346 18.07 25.52 0.00
CA LEU A 346 18.44 26.37 -1.14
C LEU A 346 18.77 27.82 -0.73
N ALA A 347 18.56 28.20 0.53
CA ALA A 347 18.85 29.52 1.01
C ALA A 347 20.36 29.74 1.23
N GLN A 348 20.77 30.99 1.25
CA GLN A 348 22.11 31.37 1.69
C GLN A 348 22.09 31.61 3.20
N GLY A 349 22.89 30.85 3.96
CA GLY A 349 23.01 30.94 5.41
C GLY A 349 22.31 29.81 6.17
N MET A 350 22.02 30.04 7.45
CA MET A 350 21.49 29.04 8.36
C MET A 350 20.01 29.33 8.67
N THR A 351 19.13 28.40 8.29
CA THR A 351 17.69 28.46 8.58
C THR A 351 17.40 27.66 9.84
N GLU A 352 16.73 28.25 10.80
CA GLU A 352 16.23 27.59 12.01
C GLU A 352 14.71 27.36 11.90
N VAL A 353 14.27 26.12 12.06
CA VAL A 353 12.86 25.70 11.98
C VAL A 353 12.44 25.20 13.36
N THR A 354 11.28 25.66 13.86
CA THR A 354 10.59 25.13 15.03
C THR A 354 9.21 24.61 14.63
N GLY A 355 8.63 23.70 15.40
CA GLY A 355 7.33 23.11 15.09
C GLY A 355 7.33 22.17 13.88
N PHE A 356 8.50 21.72 13.42
CA PHE A 356 8.63 20.81 12.29
C PHE A 356 7.85 19.50 12.53
N LEU A 357 7.12 19.03 11.54
CA LEU A 357 6.45 17.72 11.59
C LEU A 357 7.47 16.59 11.45
N GLU A 358 7.65 15.80 12.51
CA GLU A 358 8.49 14.61 12.51
C GLU A 358 7.75 13.36 11.99
N GLY A 359 6.93 13.53 10.94
CA GLY A 359 6.26 12.45 10.21
C GLY A 359 7.12 11.88 9.10
N GLU A 360 6.90 10.62 8.74
CA GLU A 360 7.71 9.88 7.76
C GLU A 360 7.87 10.63 6.43
N ASP A 361 6.82 11.26 5.92
CA ASP A 361 6.86 12.05 4.68
C ASP A 361 7.84 13.21 4.75
N SER A 362 7.81 13.96 5.85
CA SER A 362 8.69 15.12 6.07
C SER A 362 10.14 14.68 6.30
N LEU A 363 10.33 13.57 7.01
CA LEU A 363 11.64 12.95 7.23
C LEU A 363 12.26 12.42 5.93
N ALA A 364 11.45 11.85 5.02
CA ALA A 364 11.93 11.43 3.71
C ALA A 364 12.44 12.64 2.89
N THR A 365 11.75 13.79 2.93
CA THR A 365 12.24 15.03 2.31
C THR A 365 13.55 15.51 2.93
N LEU A 366 13.63 15.51 4.24
CA LEU A 366 14.84 15.91 4.97
C LEU A 366 16.03 15.01 4.57
N GLN A 367 15.82 13.69 4.53
CA GLN A 367 16.85 12.74 4.14
C GLN A 367 17.30 12.96 2.69
N ALA A 368 16.39 13.24 1.76
CA ALA A 368 16.74 13.54 0.37
C ALA A 368 17.71 14.73 0.26
N PHE A 369 17.52 15.80 1.05
CA PHE A 369 18.44 16.93 1.03
C PHE A 369 19.78 16.62 1.70
N ARG A 370 19.82 15.78 2.74
CA ARG A 370 21.07 15.23 3.27
C ARG A 370 21.82 14.42 2.22
N ASP A 371 21.13 13.59 1.47
CA ASP A 371 21.72 12.77 0.39
C ASP A 371 22.26 13.63 -0.76
N MET A 372 21.70 14.84 -0.93
CA MET A 372 22.19 15.88 -1.84
C MET A 372 23.25 16.83 -1.22
N GLY A 373 23.79 16.48 -0.06
CA GLY A 373 24.94 17.14 0.55
C GLY A 373 24.63 18.33 1.44
N VAL A 374 23.37 18.56 1.81
CA VAL A 374 22.97 19.62 2.75
C VAL A 374 23.17 19.13 4.18
N ILE A 375 23.82 19.95 5.01
CA ILE A 375 23.95 19.67 6.46
C ILE A 375 22.67 20.10 7.15
N ILE A 376 21.96 19.14 7.73
CA ILE A 376 20.71 19.35 8.47
C ILE A 376 20.84 18.71 9.83
N GLU A 377 20.81 19.52 10.90
CA GLU A 377 20.81 19.09 12.29
C GLU A 377 19.39 18.86 12.77
N GLY A 378 19.17 17.83 13.60
CA GLY A 378 17.83 17.44 14.04
C GLY A 378 17.13 16.47 13.05
N PRO A 379 15.78 16.29 13.13
CA PRO A 379 14.88 16.99 14.05
C PRO A 379 15.06 16.54 15.51
N GLU A 380 14.85 17.46 16.42
CA GLU A 380 14.79 17.18 17.86
C GLU A 380 13.66 18.00 18.47
N HIS A 381 12.60 17.36 18.92
CA HIS A 381 11.39 18.02 19.43
C HIS A 381 10.83 19.10 18.50
N GLY A 382 10.76 18.81 17.20
CA GLY A 382 10.28 19.73 16.16
C GLY A 382 11.28 20.84 15.79
N ARG A 383 12.51 20.82 16.29
CA ARG A 383 13.57 21.76 15.94
C ARG A 383 14.50 21.17 14.88
N VAL A 384 14.70 21.92 13.79
CA VAL A 384 15.63 21.58 12.70
C VAL A 384 16.50 22.80 12.38
N VAL A 385 17.80 22.58 12.16
CA VAL A 385 18.71 23.62 11.69
C VAL A 385 19.29 23.20 10.34
N ILE A 386 19.15 24.05 9.34
CA ILE A 386 19.50 23.77 7.94
C ILE A 386 20.62 24.73 7.52
N HIS A 387 21.76 24.18 7.15
CA HIS A 387 22.87 24.94 6.56
C HIS A 387 22.66 24.98 5.05
N GLY A 388 22.02 26.02 4.57
CA GLY A 388 21.65 26.16 3.17
C GLY A 388 22.86 26.31 2.27
N VAL A 389 22.78 25.76 1.06
CA VAL A 389 23.88 25.68 0.08
C VAL A 389 23.66 26.60 -1.13
N GLY A 390 22.60 27.39 -1.15
CA GLY A 390 22.18 28.21 -2.29
C GLY A 390 21.51 27.39 -3.40
N LEU A 391 20.93 28.08 -4.38
CA LEU A 391 20.13 27.45 -5.45
C LEU A 391 20.92 26.39 -6.26
N HIS A 392 22.23 26.56 -6.41
CA HIS A 392 23.10 25.70 -7.22
C HIS A 392 24.11 24.87 -6.42
N GLY A 393 23.99 24.82 -5.07
CA GLY A 393 24.97 24.15 -4.21
C GLY A 393 24.64 22.69 -3.91
N LEU A 394 23.51 22.16 -4.37
CA LEU A 394 23.16 20.75 -4.21
C LEU A 394 24.12 19.85 -4.99
N LYS A 395 24.38 18.65 -4.49
CA LYS A 395 25.23 17.63 -5.08
C LYS A 395 24.43 16.44 -5.60
N ALA A 396 24.96 15.78 -6.63
CA ALA A 396 24.35 14.55 -7.14
C ALA A 396 24.24 13.49 -6.02
N PRO A 397 23.06 12.93 -5.77
CA PRO A 397 22.90 11.86 -4.80
C PRO A 397 23.53 10.57 -5.31
N ALA A 398 24.09 9.77 -4.41
CA ALA A 398 24.74 8.49 -4.75
C ALA A 398 23.75 7.36 -5.10
N LYS A 399 22.46 7.55 -4.79
CA LYS A 399 21.38 6.58 -4.99
C LYS A 399 20.10 7.32 -5.38
N PRO A 400 19.08 6.62 -5.96
CA PRO A 400 17.76 7.19 -6.13
C PRO A 400 17.23 7.77 -4.83
N LEU A 401 16.59 8.92 -4.90
CA LEU A 401 15.97 9.59 -3.74
C LEU A 401 14.61 8.95 -3.44
N TYR A 402 14.48 8.38 -2.26
CA TYR A 402 13.26 7.70 -1.81
C TYR A 402 12.32 8.69 -1.10
N MET A 403 11.12 8.88 -1.62
CA MET A 403 10.14 9.86 -1.12
C MET A 403 9.07 9.27 -0.20
N GLY A 404 9.18 7.99 0.18
CA GLY A 404 8.14 7.33 0.97
C GLY A 404 6.78 7.37 0.26
N ASN A 405 5.73 7.74 1.00
CA ASN A 405 4.38 7.94 0.47
C ASN A 405 4.11 9.40 0.02
N SER A 406 5.13 10.26 0.05
CA SER A 406 4.92 11.69 -0.10
C SER A 406 4.71 12.17 -1.54
N GLY A 407 3.46 12.28 -1.96
CA GLY A 407 3.10 12.94 -3.22
C GLY A 407 3.49 14.43 -3.26
N THR A 408 3.64 15.07 -2.09
CA THR A 408 4.14 16.46 -2.01
C THR A 408 5.63 16.51 -2.33
N SER A 409 6.43 15.68 -1.68
CA SER A 409 7.88 15.68 -1.88
C SER A 409 8.24 15.41 -3.34
N ILE A 410 7.73 14.34 -3.93
CA ILE A 410 8.10 13.96 -5.29
C ILE A 410 7.72 15.03 -6.32
N ARG A 411 6.54 15.65 -6.18
CA ARG A 411 6.07 16.67 -7.12
C ARG A 411 6.82 17.99 -7.00
N LEU A 412 7.04 18.47 -5.77
CA LEU A 412 7.76 19.72 -5.55
C LEU A 412 9.24 19.59 -5.90
N LEU A 413 9.88 18.49 -5.48
CA LEU A 413 11.27 18.21 -5.81
C LEU A 413 11.49 18.06 -7.31
N SER A 414 10.53 17.54 -8.08
CA SER A 414 10.65 17.48 -9.53
C SER A 414 10.88 18.85 -10.15
N GLY A 415 10.19 19.90 -9.65
CA GLY A 415 10.39 21.29 -10.11
C GLY A 415 11.77 21.81 -9.75
N LEU A 416 12.19 21.62 -8.51
CA LEU A 416 13.47 22.05 -7.99
C LEU A 416 14.66 21.35 -8.68
N LEU A 417 14.56 20.04 -8.87
CA LEU A 417 15.62 19.22 -9.45
C LEU A 417 15.76 19.39 -10.96
N ALA A 418 14.69 19.80 -11.65
CA ALA A 418 14.74 20.15 -13.07
C ALA A 418 15.73 21.28 -13.39
N GLY A 419 16.01 22.16 -12.40
CA GLY A 419 17.00 23.23 -12.52
C GLY A 419 18.42 22.88 -12.08
N GLN A 420 18.69 21.64 -11.65
CA GLN A 420 20.00 21.21 -11.18
C GLN A 420 20.91 20.73 -12.33
N SER A 421 22.23 20.71 -12.09
CA SER A 421 23.24 20.32 -13.10
C SER A 421 23.50 18.82 -13.17
N PHE A 422 22.86 17.99 -12.37
CA PHE A 422 23.07 16.56 -12.24
C PHE A 422 21.80 15.76 -12.43
N ASP A 423 21.94 14.50 -12.84
CA ASP A 423 20.84 13.56 -13.01
C ASP A 423 20.34 13.08 -11.64
N THR A 424 19.03 12.87 -11.54
CA THR A 424 18.40 12.40 -10.31
C THR A 424 17.24 11.44 -10.63
N GLU A 425 17.08 10.42 -9.82
CA GLU A 425 15.92 9.54 -9.88
C GLU A 425 15.12 9.64 -8.58
N LEU A 426 13.80 9.84 -8.71
CA LEU A 426 12.85 9.92 -7.59
C LEU A 426 12.00 8.66 -7.56
N THR A 427 11.99 7.98 -6.41
CA THR A 427 11.23 6.76 -6.15
C THR A 427 10.34 6.95 -4.93
N GLY A 428 9.44 6.02 -4.67
CA GLY A 428 8.61 6.03 -3.48
C GLY A 428 8.08 4.66 -3.13
N ASP A 429 7.21 4.62 -2.15
CA ASP A 429 6.51 3.41 -1.78
C ASP A 429 5.49 2.99 -2.86
N ILE A 430 4.81 1.91 -2.60
CA ILE A 430 3.79 1.32 -3.47
C ILE A 430 2.68 2.30 -3.81
N SER A 431 2.15 3.02 -2.81
CA SER A 431 1.08 3.98 -3.00
C SER A 431 1.54 5.16 -3.86
N LEU A 432 2.75 5.67 -3.63
CA LEU A 432 3.30 6.76 -4.43
C LEU A 432 3.62 6.32 -5.86
N SER A 433 4.14 5.11 -6.05
CA SER A 433 4.50 4.55 -7.36
C SER A 433 3.29 4.37 -8.29
N GLY A 434 2.07 4.30 -7.76
CA GLY A 434 0.82 4.25 -8.53
C GLY A 434 0.25 5.62 -8.91
N ARG A 435 0.81 6.75 -8.41
CA ARG A 435 0.21 8.08 -8.63
C ARG A 435 0.66 8.71 -9.94
N PRO A 436 -0.27 9.33 -10.72
CA PRO A 436 0.08 9.97 -11.98
C PRO A 436 0.98 11.20 -11.76
N MET A 437 2.05 11.29 -12.54
CA MET A 437 3.05 12.37 -12.49
C MET A 437 3.02 13.27 -13.71
N GLY A 438 2.21 12.96 -14.73
CA GLY A 438 2.05 13.80 -15.92
C GLY A 438 1.69 15.26 -15.59
N ARG A 439 0.90 15.47 -14.51
CA ARG A 439 0.51 16.82 -14.05
C ARG A 439 1.69 17.74 -13.75
N VAL A 440 2.84 17.21 -13.34
CA VAL A 440 4.08 17.97 -13.07
C VAL A 440 5.10 17.77 -14.18
N ALA A 441 5.20 16.60 -14.77
CA ALA A 441 6.15 16.32 -15.83
C ALA A 441 5.88 17.15 -17.10
N ASP A 442 4.61 17.30 -17.49
CA ASP A 442 4.25 18.02 -18.72
C ASP A 442 4.57 19.52 -18.68
N PRO A 443 4.18 20.30 -17.63
CA PRO A 443 4.61 21.70 -17.56
C PRO A 443 6.13 21.84 -17.44
N LEU A 444 6.84 20.94 -16.73
CA LEU A 444 8.29 20.99 -16.66
C LEU A 444 8.95 20.70 -18.01
N ARG A 445 8.44 19.74 -18.78
CA ARG A 445 8.88 19.50 -20.16
C ARG A 445 8.66 20.74 -21.05
N SER A 446 7.54 21.44 -20.84
CA SER A 446 7.26 22.70 -21.54
C SER A 446 8.23 23.83 -21.16
N MET A 447 8.85 23.76 -19.96
CA MET A 447 9.94 24.62 -19.54
C MET A 447 11.31 24.18 -20.07
N GLY A 448 11.39 23.08 -20.81
CA GLY A 448 12.64 22.53 -21.34
C GLY A 448 13.33 21.49 -20.45
N ALA A 449 12.71 21.06 -19.36
CA ALA A 449 13.22 19.98 -18.53
C ALA A 449 13.14 18.62 -19.27
N ASN A 450 14.14 17.77 -19.07
CA ASN A 450 14.13 16.41 -19.56
C ASN A 450 13.77 15.46 -18.42
N ILE A 451 12.51 15.00 -18.43
CA ILE A 451 11.93 14.14 -17.38
C ILE A 451 11.34 12.89 -18.02
N GLU A 452 11.83 11.75 -17.58
CA GLU A 452 11.32 10.43 -17.92
C GLU A 452 10.43 9.91 -16.79
N THR A 453 9.33 9.26 -17.14
CA THR A 453 8.42 8.56 -16.22
C THR A 453 8.37 7.09 -16.61
N SER A 454 7.76 6.24 -15.78
CA SER A 454 7.35 4.90 -16.24
C SER A 454 6.43 5.00 -17.46
N GLU A 455 6.23 3.90 -18.17
CA GLU A 455 5.35 3.84 -19.36
C GLU A 455 3.91 4.32 -19.05
N ASN A 456 3.47 4.19 -17.80
CA ASN A 456 2.15 4.62 -17.33
C ASN A 456 2.12 6.07 -16.82
N GLY A 457 3.20 6.83 -16.93
CA GLY A 457 3.29 8.20 -16.46
C GLY A 457 3.34 8.33 -14.93
N THR A 458 3.81 7.28 -14.23
CA THR A 458 3.96 7.22 -12.77
C THR A 458 5.46 7.16 -12.38
N PRO A 459 5.85 7.22 -11.10
CA PRO A 459 7.21 6.97 -10.67
C PRO A 459 7.72 5.57 -11.08
N PRO A 460 9.07 5.37 -11.23
CA PRO A 460 10.12 6.33 -10.92
C PRO A 460 10.15 7.50 -11.90
N LEU A 461 10.58 8.68 -11.38
CA LEU A 461 10.84 9.85 -12.20
C LEU A 461 12.35 10.02 -12.37
N ARG A 462 12.84 9.97 -13.59
CA ARG A 462 14.23 10.29 -13.89
C ARG A 462 14.31 11.69 -14.46
N ILE A 463 15.06 12.55 -13.81
CA ILE A 463 15.27 13.95 -14.18
C ILE A 463 16.71 14.08 -14.65
N ILE A 464 16.90 14.43 -15.92
CA ILE A 464 18.22 14.62 -16.53
C ILE A 464 18.63 16.06 -16.28
N GLY A 465 19.70 16.24 -15.54
CA GLY A 465 20.22 17.55 -15.14
C GLY A 465 20.86 18.36 -16.28
N GLY A 466 21.28 19.57 -15.95
CA GLY A 466 22.00 20.47 -16.88
C GLY A 466 21.12 21.06 -17.97
N GLN A 467 19.81 20.96 -17.86
CA GLN A 467 18.88 21.61 -18.80
C GLN A 467 18.73 23.09 -18.50
N ARG A 468 18.68 23.90 -19.53
CA ARG A 468 18.39 25.34 -19.40
C ARG A 468 16.87 25.53 -19.42
N LEU A 469 16.30 25.86 -18.27
CA LEU A 469 14.87 26.08 -18.18
C LEU A 469 14.47 27.42 -18.78
N THR A 470 13.37 27.41 -19.54
CA THR A 470 12.74 28.60 -20.11
C THR A 470 11.50 28.95 -19.30
N PRO A 471 11.21 30.24 -19.06
CA PRO A 471 10.03 30.64 -18.33
C PRO A 471 8.75 30.33 -19.14
N ILE A 472 7.64 30.04 -18.43
CA ILE A 472 6.35 29.79 -19.06
C ILE A 472 5.23 30.58 -18.35
N ASN A 473 4.17 30.86 -19.11
CA ASN A 473 2.89 31.30 -18.58
C ASN A 473 1.94 30.09 -18.56
N TYR A 474 1.86 29.42 -17.42
CA TYR A 474 1.12 28.18 -17.32
C TYR A 474 -0.30 28.37 -16.83
N LEU A 475 -1.28 28.05 -17.70
CA LEU A 475 -2.68 27.97 -17.33
C LEU A 475 -2.99 26.56 -16.85
N MET A 476 -3.22 26.38 -15.55
CA MET A 476 -3.49 25.06 -14.99
C MET A 476 -4.87 24.54 -15.47
N PRO A 477 -4.96 23.33 -16.01
CA PRO A 477 -6.23 22.73 -16.44
C PRO A 477 -7.14 22.37 -15.25
N MET A 478 -6.57 22.17 -14.08
CA MET A 478 -7.27 21.87 -12.83
C MET A 478 -6.56 22.52 -11.63
N ALA A 479 -7.30 22.79 -10.57
CA ALA A 479 -6.76 23.39 -9.35
C ALA A 479 -5.82 22.39 -8.63
N SER A 480 -4.55 22.75 -8.48
CA SER A 480 -3.54 21.91 -7.79
C SER A 480 -2.41 22.75 -7.21
N ALA A 481 -2.38 22.87 -5.88
CA ALA A 481 -1.29 23.56 -5.18
C ALA A 481 0.09 22.93 -5.45
N GLN A 482 0.14 21.60 -5.63
CA GLN A 482 1.41 20.90 -5.90
C GLN A 482 1.96 21.22 -7.28
N VAL A 483 1.10 21.29 -8.30
CA VAL A 483 1.50 21.68 -9.67
C VAL A 483 1.95 23.14 -9.69
N LYS A 484 1.18 24.05 -9.07
CA LYS A 484 1.57 25.46 -8.91
C LYS A 484 2.95 25.59 -8.26
N SER A 485 3.14 24.93 -7.11
CA SER A 485 4.42 24.93 -6.39
C SER A 485 5.56 24.38 -7.23
N CYS A 486 5.34 23.25 -7.94
CA CYS A 486 6.34 22.64 -8.80
C CYS A 486 6.85 23.61 -9.89
N VAL A 487 5.93 24.27 -10.60
CA VAL A 487 6.27 25.21 -11.68
C VAL A 487 6.96 26.47 -11.13
N LEU A 488 6.51 27.00 -9.98
CA LEU A 488 7.17 28.14 -9.33
C LEU A 488 8.58 27.79 -8.87
N LEU A 489 8.80 26.61 -8.29
CA LEU A 489 10.13 26.14 -7.86
C LEU A 489 11.07 25.94 -9.05
N ALA A 490 10.58 25.41 -10.18
CA ALA A 490 11.35 25.35 -11.43
C ALA A 490 11.62 26.74 -11.98
N GLY A 491 10.68 27.68 -11.83
CA GLY A 491 10.80 29.08 -12.23
C GLY A 491 11.97 29.82 -11.58
N LEU A 492 12.41 29.39 -10.37
CA LEU A 492 13.59 29.95 -9.71
C LEU A 492 14.88 29.82 -10.57
N TYR A 493 14.92 28.82 -11.44
CA TYR A 493 16.06 28.51 -12.31
C TYR A 493 15.87 28.96 -13.76
N ALA A 494 14.69 29.45 -14.13
CA ALA A 494 14.39 29.88 -15.49
C ALA A 494 14.96 31.28 -15.76
N GLU A 495 15.35 31.56 -17.01
CA GLU A 495 15.81 32.91 -17.39
C GLU A 495 14.62 33.76 -17.79
N GLY A 496 14.01 34.48 -16.84
CA GLY A 496 12.87 35.39 -17.04
C GLY A 496 11.70 35.07 -16.12
N ASP A 497 10.52 35.62 -16.45
CA ASP A 497 9.33 35.57 -15.60
C ASP A 497 8.49 34.33 -15.85
N THR A 498 8.36 33.47 -14.83
CA THR A 498 7.44 32.31 -14.82
C THR A 498 6.15 32.71 -14.11
N SER A 499 5.00 32.40 -14.72
CA SER A 499 3.69 32.63 -14.10
C SER A 499 2.81 31.37 -14.15
N VAL A 500 1.99 31.22 -13.12
CA VAL A 500 1.00 30.12 -13.00
C VAL A 500 -0.36 30.72 -12.67
N THR A 501 -1.36 30.44 -13.52
CA THR A 501 -2.74 30.85 -13.32
C THR A 501 -3.60 29.65 -12.96
N GLU A 502 -4.30 29.71 -11.84
CA GLU A 502 -5.14 28.62 -11.34
C GLU A 502 -6.64 28.85 -11.63
N PRO A 503 -7.40 27.78 -11.97
CA PRO A 503 -8.82 27.90 -12.26
C PRO A 503 -9.67 28.16 -11.01
N ALA A 504 -9.23 27.68 -9.85
CA ALA A 504 -9.81 27.94 -8.53
C ALA A 504 -8.68 28.14 -7.51
N PRO A 505 -8.90 28.87 -6.40
CA PRO A 505 -7.88 29.11 -5.38
C PRO A 505 -7.35 27.79 -4.81
N THR A 506 -6.02 27.67 -4.72
CA THR A 506 -5.33 26.58 -4.05
C THR A 506 -4.39 27.13 -2.97
N ARG A 507 -3.82 26.23 -2.13
CA ARG A 507 -2.87 26.61 -1.07
C ARG A 507 -1.72 27.45 -1.60
N ASP A 508 -1.38 28.53 -0.89
CA ASP A 508 -0.39 29.54 -1.27
C ASP A 508 0.88 29.52 -0.40
N HIS A 509 1.13 28.40 0.28
CA HIS A 509 2.31 28.26 1.16
C HIS A 509 3.64 28.49 0.43
N THR A 510 3.76 28.09 -0.86
CA THR A 510 5.00 28.31 -1.61
C THR A 510 5.24 29.78 -1.85
N GLU A 511 4.24 30.52 -2.24
CA GLU A 511 4.30 31.95 -2.48
C GLU A 511 4.68 32.70 -1.20
N ARG A 512 3.98 32.44 -0.10
CA ARG A 512 4.24 33.06 1.22
C ARG A 512 5.63 32.72 1.75
N MET A 513 6.02 31.45 1.68
CA MET A 513 7.32 31.03 2.19
C MET A 513 8.47 31.54 1.33
N LEU A 514 8.35 31.61 0.00
CA LEU A 514 9.33 32.26 -0.86
C LEU A 514 9.51 33.74 -0.46
N GLN A 515 8.41 34.44 -0.19
CA GLN A 515 8.48 35.85 0.33
C GLN A 515 9.15 35.90 1.69
N GLY A 516 8.88 34.94 2.59
CA GLY A 516 9.54 34.81 3.90
C GLY A 516 11.06 34.54 3.79
N PHE A 517 11.52 33.92 2.71
CA PHE A 517 12.95 33.76 2.37
C PHE A 517 13.51 34.93 1.55
N GLY A 518 12.80 36.04 1.47
CA GLY A 518 13.25 37.27 0.78
C GLY A 518 13.09 37.25 -0.75
N TYR A 519 12.42 36.26 -1.31
CA TYR A 519 12.20 36.17 -2.76
C TYR A 519 10.93 36.92 -3.17
N THR A 520 11.00 37.66 -4.25
CA THR A 520 9.84 38.41 -4.74
C THR A 520 8.89 37.54 -5.53
N VAL A 521 7.67 37.35 -5.02
CA VAL A 521 6.58 36.66 -5.70
C VAL A 521 5.41 37.60 -5.82
N ASN A 522 4.95 37.84 -7.04
CA ASN A 522 3.79 38.67 -7.32
C ASN A 522 2.53 37.81 -7.43
N VAL A 523 1.49 38.15 -6.68
CA VAL A 523 0.21 37.43 -6.74
C VAL A 523 -0.88 38.43 -7.15
N GLU A 524 -1.42 38.24 -8.33
CA GLU A 524 -2.54 39.05 -8.85
C GLU A 524 -3.74 38.13 -9.15
N LYS A 525 -4.82 38.31 -8.40
CA LYS A 525 -6.03 37.48 -8.51
C LYS A 525 -5.73 36.02 -8.35
N ARG A 526 -5.67 35.25 -9.46
CA ARG A 526 -5.41 33.80 -9.51
C ARG A 526 -4.09 33.47 -10.19
N THR A 527 -3.22 34.44 -10.36
CA THR A 527 -1.92 34.27 -11.02
C THR A 527 -0.81 34.56 -10.03
N ALA A 528 0.06 33.61 -9.80
CA ALA A 528 1.32 33.79 -9.08
C ALA A 528 2.46 33.84 -10.09
N SER A 529 3.39 34.77 -9.93
CA SER A 529 4.54 34.94 -10.82
C SER A 529 5.80 35.31 -10.07
N LEU A 530 6.95 34.88 -10.61
CA LEU A 530 8.27 35.24 -10.11
C LEU A 530 9.28 35.32 -11.26
N ALA A 531 10.31 36.14 -11.06
CA ALA A 531 11.49 36.18 -11.94
C ALA A 531 12.52 35.15 -11.44
N GLY A 532 13.11 34.37 -12.36
CA GLY A 532 14.17 33.45 -12.00
C GLY A 532 15.53 34.11 -11.77
N GLY A 533 16.47 33.37 -11.18
CA GLY A 533 17.85 33.78 -10.97
C GLY A 533 18.11 34.65 -9.73
N GLY A 534 17.11 34.80 -8.84
CA GLY A 534 17.30 35.46 -7.55
C GLY A 534 17.89 34.53 -6.48
N ASP A 535 18.15 35.06 -5.29
CA ASP A 535 18.66 34.31 -4.13
C ASP A 535 17.59 34.15 -3.05
N LEU A 536 17.63 33.03 -2.33
CA LEU A 536 16.89 32.81 -1.09
C LEU A 536 17.80 33.12 0.10
N LEU A 537 17.26 33.87 1.05
CA LEU A 537 17.96 34.23 2.27
C LEU A 537 17.47 33.39 3.46
N ALA A 538 18.40 32.85 4.24
CA ALA A 538 18.06 32.08 5.43
C ALA A 538 17.23 32.90 6.42
N THR A 539 16.28 32.25 7.09
CA THR A 539 15.35 32.87 8.02
C THR A 539 15.02 31.95 9.19
N ARG A 540 14.22 32.44 10.14
CA ARG A 540 13.61 31.61 11.17
C ARG A 540 12.17 31.30 10.79
N ILE A 541 11.80 30.03 10.91
CA ILE A 541 10.46 29.53 10.58
C ILE A 541 9.90 28.88 11.85
N ASP A 542 8.76 29.35 12.30
CA ASP A 542 7.91 28.65 13.26
C ASP A 542 6.74 28.02 12.50
N VAL A 543 6.77 26.70 12.36
CA VAL A 543 5.72 25.95 11.65
C VAL A 543 4.51 25.85 12.56
N PRO A 544 3.36 26.43 12.18
CA PRO A 544 2.14 26.33 12.96
C PRO A 544 1.58 24.89 12.96
N ALA A 545 0.74 24.58 13.93
CA ALA A 545 -0.01 23.36 13.99
C ALA A 545 -0.90 23.20 12.75
N ASP A 546 -0.95 21.98 12.19
CA ASP A 546 -1.65 21.71 10.92
C ASP A 546 -3.17 21.72 11.12
N ILE A 547 -3.85 22.59 10.38
CA ILE A 547 -5.32 22.66 10.40
C ILE A 547 -5.99 21.34 9.97
N SER A 548 -5.38 20.56 9.09
CA SER A 548 -5.88 19.25 8.70
C SER A 548 -5.82 18.26 9.86
N SER A 549 -4.77 18.30 10.68
CA SER A 549 -4.66 17.52 11.91
C SER A 549 -5.59 18.02 12.99
N ALA A 550 -5.75 19.35 13.11
CA ALA A 550 -6.69 20.01 14.03
C ALA A 550 -8.16 19.66 13.70
N ALA A 551 -8.50 19.46 12.43
CA ALA A 551 -9.85 19.15 11.96
C ALA A 551 -10.45 17.91 12.65
N PHE A 552 -9.65 16.89 12.95
CA PHE A 552 -10.13 15.69 13.68
C PHE A 552 -10.64 16.07 15.07
N PHE A 553 -9.94 16.92 15.77
CA PHE A 553 -10.32 17.39 17.11
C PHE A 553 -11.42 18.44 17.07
N MET A 554 -11.49 19.27 16.00
CA MET A 554 -12.65 20.14 15.78
C MET A 554 -13.94 19.35 15.62
N VAL A 555 -13.90 18.28 14.80
CA VAL A 555 -15.07 17.40 14.63
C VAL A 555 -15.35 16.60 15.91
N ALA A 556 -14.32 16.12 16.62
CA ALA A 556 -14.50 15.46 17.93
C ALA A 556 -15.31 16.35 18.89
N ALA A 557 -14.96 17.63 18.99
CA ALA A 557 -15.72 18.59 19.80
C ALA A 557 -17.11 18.85 19.22
N ALA A 558 -17.23 19.07 17.92
CA ALA A 558 -18.50 19.39 17.26
C ALA A 558 -19.57 18.29 17.46
N ILE A 559 -19.18 17.02 17.47
CA ILE A 559 -20.12 15.90 17.59
C ILE A 559 -20.41 15.47 19.04
N THR A 560 -19.57 15.85 20.03
CA THR A 560 -19.66 15.33 21.41
C THR A 560 -20.35 16.32 22.35
N PRO A 561 -21.54 16.00 22.90
CA PRO A 561 -22.22 16.89 23.84
C PRO A 561 -21.39 17.25 25.05
N GLY A 562 -21.33 18.55 25.38
CA GLY A 562 -20.57 19.09 26.51
C GLY A 562 -19.05 19.14 26.29
N SER A 563 -18.58 19.00 25.07
CA SER A 563 -17.17 19.17 24.70
C SER A 563 -16.70 20.61 24.85
N ASP A 564 -15.39 20.77 25.02
CA ASP A 564 -14.69 22.07 25.00
C ASP A 564 -13.19 21.78 24.70
N ILE A 565 -12.79 21.95 23.46
CA ILE A 565 -11.41 21.74 23.01
C ILE A 565 -10.81 23.07 22.60
N ASN A 566 -9.61 23.36 23.07
CA ASN A 566 -8.81 24.49 22.63
C ASN A 566 -7.57 24.01 21.87
N LEU A 567 -7.54 24.27 20.57
CA LEU A 567 -6.45 23.90 19.67
C LEU A 567 -5.46 25.05 19.56
N GLN A 568 -4.23 24.84 20.00
CA GLN A 568 -3.23 25.88 20.16
C GLN A 568 -2.38 26.07 18.91
N HIS A 569 -2.11 27.34 18.55
CA HIS A 569 -1.14 27.71 17.52
C HIS A 569 -1.45 27.13 16.13
N VAL A 570 -2.71 27.08 15.73
CA VAL A 570 -3.15 26.49 14.46
C VAL A 570 -3.00 27.46 13.31
N GLY A 571 -2.45 27.02 12.19
CA GLY A 571 -2.44 27.78 10.95
C GLY A 571 -3.85 28.01 10.43
N ILE A 572 -4.23 29.27 10.22
CA ILE A 572 -5.54 29.67 9.70
C ILE A 572 -5.43 30.36 8.34
N ASN A 573 -4.58 29.79 7.47
CA ASN A 573 -4.42 30.31 6.11
C ASN A 573 -5.78 30.36 5.41
N PRO A 574 -6.16 31.51 4.80
CA PRO A 574 -7.47 31.69 4.14
C PRO A 574 -7.79 30.62 3.08
N THR A 575 -6.77 29.99 2.49
CA THR A 575 -6.95 28.92 1.50
C THR A 575 -7.21 27.54 2.14
N ARG A 576 -7.29 27.46 3.49
CA ARG A 576 -7.44 26.20 4.26
C ARG A 576 -8.53 26.22 5.33
N VAL A 577 -9.22 27.33 5.52
CA VAL A 577 -10.22 27.49 6.59
C VAL A 577 -11.61 26.91 6.26
N GLY A 578 -11.73 26.17 5.16
CA GLY A 578 -13.00 25.57 4.74
C GLY A 578 -13.64 24.70 5.82
N VAL A 579 -12.85 23.92 6.56
CA VAL A 579 -13.35 23.08 7.68
C VAL A 579 -14.02 23.94 8.78
N ILE A 580 -13.43 25.09 9.14
CA ILE A 580 -14.01 26.02 10.11
C ILE A 580 -15.34 26.57 9.58
N ASN A 581 -15.36 27.01 8.31
CA ASN A 581 -16.55 27.57 7.69
C ASN A 581 -17.70 26.56 7.58
N ILE A 582 -17.40 25.33 7.16
CA ILE A 582 -18.38 24.24 7.04
C ILE A 582 -18.95 23.87 8.42
N LEU A 583 -18.09 23.65 9.43
CA LEU A 583 -18.56 23.30 10.77
C LEU A 583 -19.41 24.41 11.40
N ARG A 584 -19.06 25.71 11.21
CA ARG A 584 -19.90 26.82 11.65
C ARG A 584 -21.26 26.82 10.95
N GLN A 585 -21.32 26.56 9.65
CA GLN A 585 -22.57 26.45 8.90
C GLN A 585 -23.43 25.26 9.38
N MET A 586 -22.77 24.18 9.79
CA MET A 586 -23.45 23.01 10.39
C MET A 586 -23.96 23.28 11.81
N GLY A 587 -23.51 24.36 12.48
CA GLY A 587 -24.00 24.76 13.81
C GLY A 587 -22.99 24.63 14.95
N THR A 588 -21.73 24.26 14.69
CA THR A 588 -20.67 24.19 15.68
C THR A 588 -20.27 25.59 16.17
N GLN A 589 -20.04 25.73 17.48
CA GLN A 589 -19.50 26.97 18.05
C GLN A 589 -17.97 26.98 17.96
N ILE A 590 -17.43 27.87 17.13
CA ILE A 590 -15.98 28.00 16.94
C ILE A 590 -15.57 29.46 17.12
N SER A 591 -14.66 29.71 18.06
CA SER A 591 -14.05 31.01 18.31
C SER A 591 -12.54 30.98 18.06
N LEU A 592 -12.02 32.09 17.51
CA LEU A 592 -10.60 32.31 17.28
C LEU A 592 -10.07 33.31 18.29
N SER A 593 -8.88 33.05 18.82
CA SER A 593 -8.19 33.94 19.75
C SER A 593 -6.67 33.93 19.46
N ASN A 594 -5.95 34.86 20.04
CA ASN A 594 -4.49 35.00 19.86
C ASN A 594 -4.06 35.04 18.37
N GLU A 595 -4.89 35.68 17.54
CA GLU A 595 -4.58 35.81 16.11
C GLU A 595 -3.29 36.61 15.92
N ARG A 596 -2.37 36.06 15.12
CA ARG A 596 -1.08 36.67 14.83
C ARG A 596 -0.54 36.17 13.49
N GLU A 597 0.51 36.78 13.00
CA GLU A 597 1.25 36.31 11.83
C GLU A 597 2.59 35.71 12.27
N VAL A 598 2.94 34.56 11.73
CA VAL A 598 4.17 33.83 12.03
C VAL A 598 4.76 33.36 10.71
N GLY A 599 5.93 33.90 10.33
CA GLY A 599 6.61 33.52 9.08
C GLY A 599 5.78 33.77 7.82
N GLY A 600 4.91 34.80 7.81
CA GLY A 600 4.01 35.10 6.70
C GLY A 600 2.70 34.29 6.68
N GLU A 601 2.47 33.42 7.67
CA GLU A 601 1.24 32.63 7.82
C GLU A 601 0.39 33.14 8.99
N PRO A 602 -0.92 33.31 8.81
CA PRO A 602 -1.82 33.67 9.89
C PRO A 602 -2.06 32.45 10.80
N VAL A 603 -2.00 32.70 12.11
CA VAL A 603 -2.10 31.68 13.16
C VAL A 603 -3.06 32.12 14.25
N ALA A 604 -3.85 31.19 14.80
CA ALA A 604 -4.73 31.44 15.93
C ALA A 604 -4.80 30.24 16.88
N ASP A 605 -5.32 30.49 18.06
CA ASP A 605 -5.87 29.42 18.91
C ASP A 605 -7.36 29.25 18.58
N ILE A 606 -7.80 28.00 18.38
CA ILE A 606 -9.15 27.66 17.94
C ILE A 606 -9.87 26.93 19.05
N ARG A 607 -10.86 27.57 19.67
CA ARG A 607 -11.75 26.93 20.64
C ARG A 607 -12.99 26.44 19.97
N VAL A 608 -13.32 25.15 20.18
CA VAL A 608 -14.48 24.47 19.61
C VAL A 608 -15.32 23.86 20.72
N GLU A 609 -16.61 24.20 20.71
CA GLU A 609 -17.60 23.68 21.64
C GLU A 609 -18.73 22.98 20.86
N TYR A 610 -19.37 22.02 21.50
CA TYR A 610 -20.50 21.28 20.92
C TYR A 610 -21.59 22.23 20.39
N GLY A 611 -22.18 21.84 19.26
CA GLY A 611 -23.39 22.45 18.72
C GLY A 611 -24.27 21.38 18.11
N GLU A 612 -25.60 21.58 18.13
CA GLU A 612 -26.50 20.68 17.40
C GLU A 612 -26.24 20.81 15.90
N LEU A 613 -25.59 19.79 15.34
CA LEU A 613 -25.24 19.77 13.93
C LEU A 613 -26.47 19.57 13.05
N LYS A 614 -26.52 20.33 11.95
CA LYS A 614 -27.54 20.23 10.89
C LYS A 614 -26.89 19.85 9.58
N GLY A 615 -27.55 18.98 8.83
CA GLY A 615 -27.17 18.67 7.46
C GLY A 615 -27.25 19.94 6.58
N ILE A 616 -26.32 20.07 5.66
CA ILE A 616 -26.20 21.19 4.72
C ILE A 616 -25.82 20.72 3.32
N ASP A 617 -26.18 21.50 2.32
CA ASP A 617 -25.52 21.43 1.01
C ASP A 617 -24.22 22.23 1.12
N ILE A 618 -23.08 21.55 0.96
CA ILE A 618 -21.76 22.18 1.12
C ILE A 618 -21.53 23.15 -0.03
N PRO A 619 -21.25 24.44 0.27
CA PRO A 619 -21.05 25.43 -0.79
C PRO A 619 -19.84 25.08 -1.68
N PRO A 620 -19.97 25.15 -3.02
CA PRO A 620 -18.89 24.78 -3.95
C PRO A 620 -17.58 25.53 -3.75
N ASP A 621 -17.63 26.78 -3.27
CA ASP A 621 -16.46 27.59 -2.97
C ASP A 621 -15.69 27.12 -1.72
N GLN A 622 -16.31 26.33 -0.84
CA GLN A 622 -15.66 25.73 0.32
C GLN A 622 -14.96 24.40 0.00
N VAL A 623 -15.31 23.76 -1.12
CA VAL A 623 -14.76 22.44 -1.49
C VAL A 623 -13.23 22.49 -1.63
N PRO A 624 -12.61 23.37 -2.41
CA PRO A 624 -11.15 23.44 -2.52
C PRO A 624 -10.46 23.86 -1.21
N LEU A 625 -11.16 24.59 -0.32
CA LEU A 625 -10.63 25.07 0.96
C LEU A 625 -10.65 24.00 2.07
N ALA A 626 -11.35 22.88 1.86
CA ALA A 626 -11.50 21.78 2.81
C ALA A 626 -11.25 20.40 2.18
N ILE A 627 -10.64 20.34 1.00
CA ILE A 627 -10.55 19.10 0.20
C ILE A 627 -9.92 17.93 0.97
N ASP A 628 -8.96 18.20 1.83
CA ASP A 628 -8.29 17.16 2.60
C ASP A 628 -8.99 16.84 3.93
N GLU A 629 -9.92 17.67 4.39
CA GLU A 629 -10.64 17.53 5.66
C GLU A 629 -12.00 16.80 5.50
N PHE A 630 -12.45 16.53 4.26
CA PHE A 630 -13.73 15.87 4.02
C PHE A 630 -13.90 14.51 4.72
N PRO A 631 -12.91 13.63 4.82
CA PRO A 631 -13.10 12.37 5.55
C PRO A 631 -13.65 12.57 6.96
N VAL A 632 -13.11 13.51 7.74
CA VAL A 632 -13.61 13.77 9.09
C VAL A 632 -14.89 14.62 9.09
N LEU A 633 -15.10 15.50 8.10
CA LEU A 633 -16.37 16.23 7.92
C LEU A 633 -17.55 15.29 7.61
N PHE A 634 -17.30 14.15 6.94
CA PHE A 634 -18.35 13.13 6.74
C PHE A 634 -18.77 12.47 8.06
N ILE A 635 -17.88 12.39 9.06
CA ILE A 635 -18.26 11.95 10.42
C ILE A 635 -19.14 13.02 11.08
N ALA A 636 -18.83 14.32 10.92
CA ALA A 636 -19.72 15.37 11.38
C ALA A 636 -21.09 15.30 10.69
N ALA A 637 -21.13 15.08 9.38
CA ALA A 637 -22.37 14.89 8.62
C ALA A 637 -23.16 13.66 9.07
N ALA A 638 -22.51 12.56 9.40
CA ALA A 638 -23.14 11.35 9.94
C ALA A 638 -23.82 11.59 11.32
N CYS A 639 -23.30 12.55 12.09
CA CYS A 639 -23.87 12.94 13.39
C CYS A 639 -24.85 14.12 13.31
N ALA A 640 -25.08 14.69 12.13
CA ALA A 640 -25.93 15.87 11.96
C ALA A 640 -27.42 15.51 11.81
N ASN A 641 -28.32 16.41 12.18
CA ASN A 641 -29.74 16.28 11.91
C ASN A 641 -30.04 16.67 10.44
N GLY A 642 -30.53 15.73 9.65
CA GLY A 642 -30.87 15.92 8.23
C GLY A 642 -29.82 15.39 7.27
N THR A 643 -29.85 15.87 6.03
CA THR A 643 -28.99 15.41 4.94
C THR A 643 -27.88 16.40 4.66
N THR A 644 -26.66 15.88 4.49
CA THR A 644 -25.52 16.65 4.00
C THR A 644 -25.15 16.17 2.59
N THR A 645 -24.99 17.13 1.67
CA THR A 645 -24.62 16.85 0.28
C THR A 645 -23.29 17.52 -0.05
N LEU A 646 -22.35 16.75 -0.62
CA LEU A 646 -21.12 17.25 -1.23
C LEU A 646 -21.16 16.97 -2.73
N THR A 647 -20.79 17.97 -3.55
CA THR A 647 -20.58 17.85 -5.00
C THR A 647 -19.30 18.57 -5.42
N GLY A 648 -18.77 18.27 -6.62
CA GLY A 648 -17.56 18.93 -7.15
C GLY A 648 -16.26 18.57 -6.44
N ALA A 649 -16.18 17.37 -5.86
CA ALA A 649 -15.04 16.89 -5.09
C ALA A 649 -14.38 15.63 -5.72
N GLU A 650 -14.39 15.50 -7.04
CA GLU A 650 -13.82 14.35 -7.78
C GLU A 650 -12.37 14.07 -7.42
N GLU A 651 -11.63 15.11 -7.01
CA GLU A 651 -10.24 14.97 -6.60
C GLU A 651 -10.04 14.03 -5.40
N LEU A 652 -11.07 13.85 -4.56
CA LEU A 652 -11.03 12.90 -3.45
C LEU A 652 -10.91 11.44 -3.89
N ARG A 653 -11.31 11.11 -5.13
CA ARG A 653 -11.26 9.75 -5.67
C ARG A 653 -9.86 9.30 -6.08
N VAL A 654 -8.94 10.25 -6.25
CA VAL A 654 -7.57 10.01 -6.73
C VAL A 654 -6.50 10.41 -5.70
N LYS A 655 -6.88 10.44 -4.42
CA LYS A 655 -5.95 10.67 -3.30
C LYS A 655 -5.21 9.37 -2.93
N GLU A 656 -4.87 9.15 -1.67
CA GLU A 656 -4.26 7.92 -1.14
C GLU A 656 -5.17 6.70 -1.35
N SER A 657 -6.47 6.91 -1.29
CA SER A 657 -7.54 5.98 -1.61
C SER A 657 -8.67 6.73 -2.36
N ASP A 658 -9.69 6.03 -2.85
CA ASP A 658 -10.96 6.68 -3.22
C ASP A 658 -11.69 7.05 -1.92
N ARG A 659 -11.39 8.27 -1.40
CA ARG A 659 -11.92 8.75 -0.12
C ARG A 659 -13.43 8.85 -0.09
N ILE A 660 -14.07 9.11 -1.23
CA ILE A 660 -15.54 9.18 -1.33
C ILE A 660 -16.13 7.78 -1.10
N GLN A 661 -15.66 6.80 -1.87
CA GLN A 661 -16.19 5.43 -1.77
C GLN A 661 -15.85 4.79 -0.43
N SER A 662 -14.59 4.88 0.01
CA SER A 662 -14.13 4.28 1.27
C SER A 662 -14.88 4.83 2.49
N MET A 663 -15.15 6.14 2.52
CA MET A 663 -15.94 6.75 3.60
C MET A 663 -17.40 6.35 3.52
N ALA A 664 -18.00 6.28 2.31
CA ALA A 664 -19.38 5.81 2.14
C ALA A 664 -19.54 4.37 2.66
N ASP A 665 -18.66 3.46 2.26
CA ASP A 665 -18.70 2.05 2.66
C ASP A 665 -18.53 1.89 4.19
N GLY A 666 -17.59 2.61 4.78
CA GLY A 666 -17.39 2.59 6.23
C GLY A 666 -18.58 3.17 6.99
N LEU A 667 -19.18 4.27 6.54
CA LEU A 667 -20.37 4.85 7.14
C LEU A 667 -21.59 3.91 7.06
N VAL A 668 -21.78 3.24 5.92
CA VAL A 668 -22.82 2.22 5.75
C VAL A 668 -22.59 1.05 6.72
N THR A 669 -21.37 0.60 6.89
CA THR A 669 -20.99 -0.44 7.88
C THR A 669 -21.37 -0.01 9.30
N LEU A 670 -21.20 1.27 9.62
CA LEU A 670 -21.60 1.84 10.92
C LEU A 670 -23.09 2.22 11.01
N GLY A 671 -23.91 1.85 10.02
CA GLY A 671 -25.37 1.98 10.06
C GLY A 671 -25.91 3.34 9.58
N ILE A 672 -25.10 4.16 8.91
CA ILE A 672 -25.47 5.46 8.33
C ILE A 672 -25.88 5.29 6.85
N ASP A 673 -26.95 5.95 6.42
CA ASP A 673 -27.31 6.03 4.99
C ASP A 673 -26.36 7.03 4.29
N ALA A 674 -25.34 6.47 3.65
CA ALA A 674 -24.33 7.22 2.90
C ALA A 674 -24.24 6.66 1.48
N ARG A 675 -24.29 7.55 0.48
CA ARG A 675 -24.29 7.18 -0.94
C ARG A 675 -23.26 8.00 -1.68
N SER A 676 -22.26 7.31 -2.23
CA SER A 676 -21.27 7.96 -3.11
C SER A 676 -21.92 8.39 -4.43
N THR A 677 -21.53 9.56 -4.95
CA THR A 677 -21.86 10.04 -6.30
C THR A 677 -20.59 10.15 -7.12
N ILE A 678 -20.68 10.45 -8.40
CA ILE A 678 -19.51 10.54 -9.28
C ILE A 678 -18.49 11.59 -8.81
N ASP A 679 -18.96 12.68 -8.20
CA ASP A 679 -18.20 13.84 -7.79
C ASP A 679 -18.34 14.20 -6.30
N GLY A 680 -18.96 13.33 -5.48
CA GLY A 680 -19.21 13.62 -4.08
C GLY A 680 -19.94 12.53 -3.33
N ILE A 681 -20.71 12.92 -2.30
CA ILE A 681 -21.43 12.00 -1.40
C ILE A 681 -22.68 12.66 -0.84
N VAL A 682 -23.70 11.85 -0.59
CA VAL A 682 -24.91 12.24 0.17
C VAL A 682 -24.96 11.42 1.45
N ILE A 683 -25.03 12.08 2.60
CA ILE A 683 -25.05 11.44 3.92
C ILE A 683 -26.30 11.89 4.67
N VAL A 684 -27.13 10.94 5.09
CA VAL A 684 -28.25 11.18 5.99
C VAL A 684 -27.80 10.89 7.41
N GLY A 685 -27.79 11.91 8.25
CA GLY A 685 -27.35 11.78 9.64
C GLY A 685 -28.22 10.82 10.44
N GLY A 686 -27.60 10.10 11.39
CA GLY A 686 -28.26 9.06 12.16
C GLY A 686 -27.45 8.62 13.39
N GLU A 687 -27.81 7.49 13.95
CA GLU A 687 -27.10 6.89 15.08
C GLU A 687 -25.97 6.00 14.58
N LEU A 688 -24.74 6.34 14.92
CA LEU A 688 -23.56 5.51 14.61
C LEU A 688 -23.57 4.23 15.46
N ARG A 689 -23.50 3.09 14.79
CA ARG A 689 -23.31 1.76 15.40
C ARG A 689 -21.82 1.44 15.49
N GLY A 690 -21.48 0.30 16.08
CA GLY A 690 -20.14 -0.27 15.99
C GLY A 690 -19.94 -1.11 14.75
N GLY A 691 -18.69 -1.51 14.51
CA GLY A 691 -18.35 -2.38 13.39
C GLY A 691 -16.86 -2.31 12.99
N ASN A 692 -16.49 -3.17 12.05
CA ASN A 692 -15.14 -3.17 11.48
C ASN A 692 -15.14 -2.35 10.20
N VAL A 693 -14.25 -1.36 10.12
CA VAL A 693 -14.09 -0.49 8.97
C VAL A 693 -12.65 -0.54 8.46
N LEU A 694 -12.49 -0.52 7.15
CA LEU A 694 -11.18 -0.53 6.50
C LEU A 694 -10.70 0.90 6.26
N SER A 695 -9.47 1.19 6.66
CA SER A 695 -8.85 2.49 6.36
C SER A 695 -8.35 2.59 4.92
N HIS A 696 -8.20 1.46 4.21
CA HIS A 696 -7.55 1.36 2.91
C HIS A 696 -6.14 1.97 2.90
N HIS A 697 -5.43 1.86 4.01
CA HIS A 697 -4.12 2.48 4.25
C HIS A 697 -4.11 4.01 4.08
N ASP A 698 -5.26 4.66 4.18
CA ASP A 698 -5.39 6.11 4.17
C ASP A 698 -5.49 6.63 5.61
N HIS A 699 -4.46 7.37 6.04
CA HIS A 699 -4.36 7.91 7.39
C HIS A 699 -5.56 8.80 7.77
N ARG A 700 -6.17 9.52 6.80
CA ARG A 700 -7.31 10.39 7.08
C ARG A 700 -8.60 9.61 7.33
N ILE A 701 -8.78 8.50 6.62
CA ILE A 701 -9.91 7.58 6.85
C ILE A 701 -9.74 6.91 8.22
N ALA A 702 -8.53 6.42 8.53
CA ALA A 702 -8.24 5.80 9.83
C ALA A 702 -8.56 6.74 10.99
N MET A 703 -8.07 7.98 10.95
CA MET A 703 -8.32 8.97 12.00
C MET A 703 -9.80 9.42 12.04
N ALA A 704 -10.46 9.56 10.89
CA ALA A 704 -11.87 9.94 10.85
C ALA A 704 -12.76 8.91 11.55
N PHE A 705 -12.63 7.63 11.22
CA PHE A 705 -13.41 6.57 11.88
C PHE A 705 -13.02 6.39 13.35
N SER A 706 -11.78 6.70 13.74
CA SER A 706 -11.41 6.74 15.17
C SER A 706 -12.23 7.79 15.93
N ILE A 707 -12.37 9.00 15.37
CA ILE A 707 -13.19 10.08 15.97
C ILE A 707 -14.67 9.69 16.04
N ALA A 708 -15.19 8.91 15.11
CA ALA A 708 -16.57 8.42 15.13
C ALA A 708 -16.91 7.63 16.41
N GLY A 709 -15.91 6.99 17.04
CA GLY A 709 -16.08 6.26 18.30
C GLY A 709 -16.61 7.10 19.46
N LEU A 710 -16.41 8.43 19.45
CA LEU A 710 -17.00 9.34 20.45
C LEU A 710 -18.54 9.32 20.45
N ARG A 711 -19.15 8.96 19.32
CA ARG A 711 -20.62 8.95 19.14
C ARG A 711 -21.16 7.57 18.79
N ALA A 712 -20.30 6.60 18.56
CA ALA A 712 -20.74 5.24 18.28
C ALA A 712 -21.43 4.62 19.51
N ARG A 713 -22.40 3.74 19.24
CA ARG A 713 -23.12 2.98 20.27
C ARG A 713 -22.31 1.77 20.75
N ASP A 714 -21.63 1.13 19.82
CA ASP A 714 -20.83 -0.05 20.05
C ASP A 714 -19.40 0.20 19.56
N GLU A 715 -18.50 -0.74 19.82
CA GLU A 715 -17.07 -0.64 19.48
C GLU A 715 -16.83 -0.51 17.98
N ILE A 716 -15.87 0.32 17.61
CA ILE A 716 -15.37 0.44 16.22
C ILE A 716 -13.94 -0.14 16.18
N ILE A 717 -13.70 -1.03 15.21
CA ILE A 717 -12.35 -1.50 14.85
C ILE A 717 -12.00 -0.89 13.51
N VAL A 718 -10.91 -0.14 13.46
CA VAL A 718 -10.37 0.43 12.22
C VAL A 718 -9.14 -0.36 11.81
N GLU A 719 -9.21 -1.01 10.66
CA GLU A 719 -8.15 -1.88 10.16
C GLU A 719 -7.19 -1.14 9.21
N GLY A 720 -5.89 -1.50 9.27
CA GLY A 720 -4.86 -0.98 8.36
C GLY A 720 -4.38 0.44 8.69
N CYS A 721 -4.19 0.78 9.97
CA CYS A 721 -3.85 2.12 10.45
C CYS A 721 -2.34 2.47 10.39
N ASN A 722 -1.51 1.68 9.74
CA ASN A 722 -0.04 1.85 9.66
C ASN A 722 0.37 3.25 9.19
N ASN A 723 -0.37 3.83 8.25
CA ASN A 723 -0.01 5.10 7.61
C ASN A 723 -0.39 6.35 8.44
N VAL A 724 -0.97 6.21 9.63
CA VAL A 724 -1.29 7.38 10.48
C VAL A 724 -0.01 8.13 10.89
N ALA A 725 1.06 7.41 11.19
CA ALA A 725 2.35 7.99 11.55
C ALA A 725 3.01 8.84 10.44
N THR A 726 2.61 8.69 9.17
CA THR A 726 3.14 9.50 8.07
C THR A 726 2.82 10.98 8.19
N SER A 727 1.70 11.32 8.85
CA SER A 727 1.22 12.70 9.00
C SER A 727 0.87 13.09 10.43
N PHE A 728 0.62 12.13 11.33
CA PHE A 728 0.26 12.40 12.72
C PHE A 728 0.83 11.31 13.66
N PRO A 729 2.16 11.31 13.92
CA PRO A 729 2.82 10.24 14.68
C PRO A 729 2.25 10.01 16.08
N ASN A 730 1.81 11.07 16.78
CA ASN A 730 1.26 11.03 18.15
C ASN A 730 -0.26 11.14 18.20
N PHE A 731 -0.98 10.69 17.13
CA PHE A 731 -2.45 10.76 17.06
C PHE A 731 -3.11 10.04 18.24
N ILE A 732 -2.66 8.83 18.59
CA ILE A 732 -3.22 8.01 19.68
C ILE A 732 -3.15 8.75 21.01
N ASP A 733 -1.96 9.29 21.34
CA ASP A 733 -1.75 10.01 22.60
C ASP A 733 -2.62 11.27 22.67
N SER A 734 -2.68 12.03 21.57
CA SER A 734 -3.50 13.24 21.47
C SER A 734 -4.99 12.92 21.56
N ALA A 735 -5.46 11.84 20.92
CA ALA A 735 -6.85 11.39 20.99
C ALA A 735 -7.23 10.88 22.39
N ALA A 736 -6.35 10.13 23.04
CA ALA A 736 -6.54 9.68 24.42
C ALA A 736 -6.58 10.85 25.39
N ALA A 737 -5.74 11.88 25.19
CA ALA A 737 -5.68 13.07 26.04
C ALA A 737 -7.01 13.86 26.08
N ILE A 738 -7.79 13.86 25.00
CA ILE A 738 -9.14 14.46 24.94
C ILE A 738 -10.24 13.51 25.43
N GLY A 739 -9.90 12.30 25.86
CA GLY A 739 -10.82 11.30 26.41
C GLY A 739 -11.42 10.33 25.40
N LEU A 740 -10.82 10.15 24.21
CA LEU A 740 -11.17 9.06 23.31
C LEU A 740 -10.57 7.74 23.83
N ASN A 741 -11.38 6.71 23.97
CA ASN A 741 -10.94 5.38 24.39
C ASN A 741 -10.43 4.59 23.17
N ILE A 742 -9.16 4.74 22.87
CA ILE A 742 -8.50 4.12 21.71
C ILE A 742 -7.35 3.21 22.13
N GLN A 743 -7.27 2.03 21.58
CA GLN A 743 -6.19 1.06 21.80
C GLN A 743 -5.60 0.63 20.47
N VAL A 744 -4.30 0.39 20.47
CA VAL A 744 -3.57 -0.12 19.31
C VAL A 744 -3.50 -1.63 19.41
N GLU A 745 -4.00 -2.32 18.41
CA GLU A 745 -3.82 -3.75 18.24
C GLU A 745 -2.82 -3.98 17.11
N ALA A 746 -1.69 -4.55 17.44
CA ALA A 746 -0.75 -5.05 16.44
C ALA A 746 -1.06 -6.52 16.23
N ASN A 747 -1.72 -6.87 15.13
CA ASN A 747 -1.86 -8.27 14.75
C ASN A 747 -0.52 -8.73 14.17
N HIS A 748 0.01 -9.79 14.72
CA HIS A 748 1.07 -10.57 14.11
C HIS A 748 0.35 -11.52 13.14
N ASP A 749 0.20 -11.11 11.86
CA ASP A 749 -0.20 -12.03 10.80
C ASP A 749 0.95 -12.98 10.46
#